data_3ea46a3fc5eb61bc474b38fb92007bd3
#
_entry.id   3ea46a3fc5eb61bc474b38fb92007bd3
#
_cell.length_a   1.000
_cell.length_b   1.000
_cell.length_c   1.000
_cell.angle_alpha   90.00
_cell.angle_beta   90.00
_cell.angle_gamma   90.00
#
_symmetry.space_group_name_H-M   'P 1'
#
loop_
_entity.id
_entity.type
_entity.pdbx_description
1 polymer ?
#
loop_
_entity_poly.entity_id
_entity_poly.type
_entity_poly.pdbx_seq_one_letter_code
_entity_poly.pdbx_strand_id
1 'polypeptide(L)'
;PFLPEIYGMVLKRFNLTVMKKITVLSGLLLLAGLAAQAQERVAEYNVRPAVTVRTPLQGDSINFKGDKFTTGNLLKTKVSLDFDGGRYERMVADTAGYVTVAKADKDNLFYLFATNLRAERFMKGKLNVYSPARFEVFVNGESKQVKETAEDSLSQVRPTAVSLRMDPEADYEIVIKLLSSADDKMQPMLKCEFEKEKDFADVACRMAPDMKRRFSLFNTNFGSRASRVSLSPNGKYLLTRYSDNYDVKRSRTRCELTEVKTGRVILPNANEKMNWMPNSNKLYYTVMGEEQNDLVVFDPATMREEVLLKNVPEGYFSWSPTEDYLIYMLTDEGEKVSGPLKRLLHPDDRIPNSRDRYYLMKYDVATGLSERLTYGSHNVYLNDISPDGKKLLCSTSKPDITRCPFSLSSLFEIDLTTLQADTLVAWDAYLGSASYSPDGKQLLVTGSPSAFGGIGKNCGEHPIANDFDTQAFIMDLATKKVQAITRDFNPTVSLVQWNRVDGCIYFDTTDGDCRHIYRYVPKTGGFEMLPLEEDVITSFTLANDNPVVAAYVGGGNTSTGVAYTYDTKKKVSTLLANPMKPILDKIELGQMEEWNFTASDGTEIKGMVCLPPSFDPNKKYPLIVYYYGGTTPTTRGITSPYCAQLFASRDYVVYVIQPSGAIGYGQEFSARHVNAWGERTADEIIEGTKKFCAAHPFVNDKRIGCLGASYGGFMTMYLQTKTDMFAAAASHAGISNVTSYWGEGYWGYSYNSVAAADSYPWNNPDLFTKHGALFNADKINTPLLLLHGTVDTNVPIGESIQLYNALKILGKPVEFITVDGENHFVLDYAKPVSYTHLRAHETKANL
;
A
#
# COMPACT_ATOMS: atom_id res chain seq x y z
N PRO A 1 12.14 -6.67 1.44
CA PRO A 1 13.24 -7.54 1.92
C PRO A 1 14.44 -7.61 0.98
N PHE A 2 14.32 -7.04 -0.24
CA PHE A 2 15.33 -7.20 -1.30
C PHE A 2 16.57 -6.32 -1.15
N LEU A 3 16.43 -5.11 -0.67
CA LEU A 3 17.53 -4.13 -0.67
C LEU A 3 18.55 -4.27 0.48
N PRO A 4 18.14 -4.63 1.70
CA PRO A 4 19.09 -4.75 2.79
C PRO A 4 20.16 -5.85 2.58
N GLU A 5 19.84 -6.92 1.84
CA GLU A 5 20.76 -8.04 1.59
C GLU A 5 21.79 -7.72 0.50
N ILE A 6 21.44 -6.89 -0.47
CA ILE A 6 22.36 -6.49 -1.56
C ILE A 6 23.48 -5.60 -1.02
N TYR A 7 23.21 -4.74 -0.03
CA TYR A 7 24.24 -3.93 0.62
C TYR A 7 25.30 -4.75 1.35
N GLY A 8 24.93 -5.87 1.95
CA GLY A 8 25.87 -6.76 2.63
C GLY A 8 26.87 -7.45 1.69
N MET A 9 26.52 -7.66 0.43
CA MET A 9 27.36 -8.37 -0.53
C MET A 9 28.44 -7.49 -1.20
N VAL A 10 28.13 -6.24 -1.48
CA VAL A 10 29.09 -5.32 -2.13
C VAL A 10 30.25 -4.98 -1.20
N LEU A 11 30.01 -4.92 0.11
CA LEU A 11 31.05 -4.55 1.10
C LEU A 11 32.00 -5.71 1.48
N LYS A 12 31.63 -6.96 1.27
CA LYS A 12 32.53 -8.11 1.58
C LYS A 12 33.70 -8.27 0.60
N ARG A 13 33.66 -7.72 -0.59
CA ARG A 13 34.76 -7.85 -1.58
C ARG A 13 35.94 -6.89 -1.36
N PHE A 14 35.81 -5.85 -0.54
CA PHE A 14 36.86 -4.85 -0.34
C PHE A 14 37.79 -5.07 0.87
N ASN A 15 37.53 -6.04 1.75
CA ASN A 15 38.32 -6.20 3.00
C ASN A 15 39.35 -7.35 3.01
N LEU A 16 39.69 -7.95 1.88
CA LEU A 16 40.60 -9.14 1.84
C LEU A 16 42.02 -8.86 1.40
N THR A 17 42.48 -7.63 1.21
CA THR A 17 43.85 -7.37 0.66
C THR A 17 44.80 -6.59 1.59
N VAL A 18 44.45 -6.21 2.82
CA VAL A 18 45.32 -5.37 3.66
C VAL A 18 45.62 -5.98 5.06
N MET A 19 45.52 -7.25 5.30
CA MET A 19 46.04 -7.81 6.56
C MET A 19 46.92 -9.06 6.37
N LYS A 20 48.09 -8.87 5.79
CA LYS A 20 49.25 -9.77 6.02
C LYS A 20 50.47 -8.89 6.31
N LYS A 21 50.74 -8.73 7.60
CA LYS A 21 52.07 -8.54 8.22
C LYS A 21 51.90 -7.82 9.56
N ILE A 22 51.84 -8.57 10.61
CA ILE A 22 52.50 -8.35 11.89
C ILE A 22 52.33 -9.70 12.64
N THR A 23 53.43 -10.42 12.71
CA THR A 23 53.55 -11.62 13.52
C THR A 23 54.70 -11.39 14.51
N VAL A 24 54.53 -11.97 15.69
CA VAL A 24 55.54 -12.30 16.70
C VAL A 24 55.80 -11.24 17.75
N LEU A 25 55.18 -11.33 18.91
CA LEU A 25 55.81 -11.63 20.22
C LEU A 25 54.74 -11.56 21.34
N SER A 26 54.35 -12.70 21.85
CA SER A 26 54.15 -12.99 23.29
C SER A 26 53.53 -14.36 23.44
N GLY A 27 54.41 -15.33 23.64
CA GLY A 27 54.01 -16.68 23.96
C GLY A 27 53.64 -16.81 25.45
N LEU A 28 52.93 -17.90 25.73
CA LEU A 28 52.61 -18.52 27.01
C LEU A 28 51.58 -17.82 27.92
N LEU A 29 50.32 -18.15 27.64
CA LEU A 29 49.37 -18.68 28.63
C LEU A 29 48.33 -19.52 27.92
N LEU A 30 48.74 -20.75 27.54
CA LEU A 30 47.82 -21.79 27.13
C LEU A 30 47.34 -22.51 28.39
N LEU A 31 46.10 -22.26 28.78
CA LEU A 31 45.35 -23.20 29.59
C LEU A 31 43.91 -23.21 29.06
N ALA A 32 43.64 -24.27 28.35
CA ALA A 32 42.33 -24.95 28.22
C ALA A 32 41.08 -24.10 28.47
N GLY A 33 40.72 -23.25 27.53
CA GLY A 33 39.32 -22.85 27.34
C GLY A 33 38.72 -23.81 26.30
N LEU A 34 38.09 -24.90 26.74
CA LEU A 34 37.07 -25.55 25.92
C LEU A 34 36.16 -24.42 25.39
N ALA A 35 36.04 -24.27 24.06
CA ALA A 35 35.08 -23.41 23.43
C ALA A 35 33.70 -23.88 23.84
N ALA A 36 33.21 -23.42 24.98
CA ALA A 36 31.79 -23.48 25.29
C ALA A 36 31.12 -22.67 24.19
N GLN A 37 30.39 -23.34 23.28
CA GLN A 37 29.44 -22.66 22.41
C GLN A 37 28.62 -21.74 23.32
N ALA A 38 28.60 -20.42 23.00
CA ALA A 38 27.91 -19.46 23.82
C ALA A 38 26.40 -19.75 23.72
N GLN A 39 25.89 -20.54 24.66
CA GLN A 39 24.47 -20.76 24.85
C GLN A 39 23.89 -19.52 25.52
N GLU A 40 23.01 -18.84 24.83
CA GLU A 40 22.28 -17.70 25.38
C GLU A 40 20.99 -18.21 26.05
N ARG A 41 20.79 -17.85 27.33
CA ARG A 41 19.62 -18.26 28.11
C ARG A 41 18.50 -17.26 27.99
N VAL A 42 17.25 -17.75 27.90
CA VAL A 42 16.07 -16.91 28.07
C VAL A 42 15.92 -16.57 29.55
N ALA A 43 16.10 -15.29 29.87
CA ALA A 43 16.09 -14.82 31.25
C ALA A 43 14.68 -14.53 31.78
N GLU A 44 13.72 -14.25 30.92
CA GLU A 44 12.41 -13.76 31.31
C GLU A 44 11.30 -14.25 30.35
N TYR A 45 10.11 -14.46 30.92
CA TYR A 45 8.92 -14.87 30.17
C TYR A 45 7.70 -14.09 30.64
N ASN A 46 6.76 -13.83 29.72
CA ASN A 46 5.38 -13.53 30.07
C ASN A 46 4.64 -14.86 30.28
N VAL A 47 4.04 -15.06 31.43
CA VAL A 47 3.38 -16.31 31.81
C VAL A 47 1.90 -16.05 32.08
N ARG A 48 1.02 -16.72 31.36
CA ARG A 48 -0.42 -16.62 31.60
C ARG A 48 -0.83 -17.46 32.82
N PRO A 49 -1.86 -17.01 33.57
CA PRO A 49 -2.46 -17.82 34.63
C PRO A 49 -2.83 -19.22 34.15
N ALA A 50 -2.70 -20.18 35.05
CA ALA A 50 -3.02 -21.57 34.75
C ALA A 50 -4.47 -21.75 34.23
N VAL A 51 -4.61 -22.55 33.19
CA VAL A 51 -5.90 -22.95 32.64
C VAL A 51 -6.15 -24.42 32.93
N THR A 52 -7.26 -24.72 33.62
CA THR A 52 -7.64 -26.11 33.91
C THR A 52 -8.04 -26.85 32.63
N VAL A 53 -7.45 -28.01 32.41
CA VAL A 53 -7.82 -28.91 31.34
C VAL A 53 -8.26 -30.28 31.92
N ARG A 54 -9.44 -30.71 31.56
CA ARG A 54 -10.01 -31.94 32.07
C ARG A 54 -9.63 -33.15 31.23
N THR A 55 -9.40 -34.28 31.90
CA THR A 55 -9.32 -35.55 31.19
C THR A 55 -10.70 -35.86 30.61
N PRO A 56 -10.81 -36.25 29.32
CA PRO A 56 -12.10 -36.59 28.74
C PRO A 56 -12.68 -37.84 29.39
N LEU A 57 -14.00 -37.97 29.36
CA LEU A 57 -14.66 -39.20 29.74
C LEU A 57 -14.15 -40.36 28.86
N GLN A 58 -13.66 -41.39 29.50
CA GLN A 58 -13.18 -42.62 28.82
C GLN A 58 -14.23 -43.67 28.90
N GLY A 59 -14.98 -43.91 27.83
CA GLY A 59 -15.94 -45.00 27.74
C GLY A 59 -15.27 -46.37 27.72
N ASP A 60 -14.07 -46.42 27.11
CA ASP A 60 -13.22 -47.61 26.98
C ASP A 60 -11.77 -47.29 27.35
N SER A 61 -10.99 -48.30 27.73
CA SER A 61 -9.56 -48.12 28.05
C SER A 61 -8.67 -47.82 26.82
N ILE A 62 -9.16 -48.18 25.64
CA ILE A 62 -8.49 -47.97 24.35
C ILE A 62 -9.47 -47.40 23.33
N ASN A 63 -8.93 -46.64 22.34
CA ASN A 63 -9.73 -46.15 21.23
C ASN A 63 -9.90 -47.24 20.13
N PHE A 64 -10.65 -46.94 19.06
CA PHE A 64 -10.90 -47.85 17.94
C PHE A 64 -9.62 -48.28 17.16
N LYS A 65 -8.49 -47.59 17.38
CA LYS A 65 -7.17 -47.93 16.81
C LYS A 65 -6.31 -48.74 17.76
N GLY A 66 -6.78 -49.03 18.97
CA GLY A 66 -6.04 -49.78 19.98
C GLY A 66 -5.14 -48.92 20.88
N ASP A 67 -5.19 -47.55 20.76
CA ASP A 67 -4.35 -46.67 21.56
C ASP A 67 -4.99 -46.36 22.92
N LYS A 68 -4.19 -46.38 23.97
CA LYS A 68 -4.58 -45.91 25.30
C LYS A 68 -4.52 -44.39 25.38
N PHE A 69 -5.48 -43.80 26.07
CA PHE A 69 -5.39 -42.40 26.41
C PHE A 69 -4.27 -42.15 27.43
N THR A 70 -3.40 -41.20 27.13
CA THR A 70 -2.34 -40.75 28.05
C THR A 70 -2.54 -39.30 28.42
N THR A 71 -2.02 -38.86 29.55
CA THR A 71 -2.04 -37.42 29.93
C THR A 71 -1.41 -36.54 28.86
N GLY A 72 -0.39 -37.04 28.12
CA GLY A 72 0.23 -36.33 27.01
C GLY A 72 -0.75 -35.99 25.88
N ASN A 73 -1.81 -36.79 25.68
CA ASN A 73 -2.81 -36.52 24.65
C ASN A 73 -3.58 -35.20 24.91
N LEU A 74 -3.60 -34.70 26.16
CA LEU A 74 -4.20 -33.40 26.50
C LEU A 74 -3.49 -32.22 25.79
N LEU A 75 -2.20 -32.38 25.42
CA LEU A 75 -1.50 -31.34 24.64
C LEU A 75 -2.17 -31.04 23.29
N LYS A 76 -2.98 -31.96 22.74
CA LYS A 76 -3.78 -31.73 21.52
C LYS A 76 -4.96 -30.77 21.75
N THR A 77 -5.32 -30.51 23.02
CA THR A 77 -6.37 -29.50 23.36
C THR A 77 -5.91 -28.11 22.92
N LYS A 78 -6.74 -27.43 22.13
CA LYS A 78 -6.44 -26.08 21.65
C LYS A 78 -6.64 -25.06 22.76
N VAL A 79 -5.74 -24.11 22.85
CA VAL A 79 -5.83 -22.93 23.70
C VAL A 79 -5.38 -21.72 22.87
N SER A 80 -5.95 -20.55 23.12
CA SER A 80 -5.46 -19.32 22.46
C SER A 80 -4.01 -19.08 22.89
N LEU A 81 -3.14 -18.86 21.92
CA LEU A 81 -1.72 -18.51 22.14
C LEU A 81 -1.53 -16.98 22.27
N ASP A 82 -2.60 -16.21 22.12
CA ASP A 82 -2.55 -14.75 22.15
C ASP A 82 -2.36 -14.25 23.59
N PHE A 83 -1.34 -13.43 23.81
CA PHE A 83 -1.05 -12.72 25.06
C PHE A 83 -1.67 -11.31 25.10
N ASP A 84 -2.34 -10.90 24.02
CA ASP A 84 -2.97 -9.59 23.92
C ASP A 84 -4.30 -9.55 24.69
N GLY A 85 -4.44 -8.52 25.51
CA GLY A 85 -5.63 -8.35 26.34
C GLY A 85 -5.80 -9.39 27.46
N GLY A 86 -4.89 -10.38 27.57
CA GLY A 86 -4.87 -11.39 28.63
C GLY A 86 -4.10 -10.89 29.86
N ARG A 87 -4.48 -11.41 31.05
CA ARG A 87 -3.65 -11.24 32.26
C ARG A 87 -2.44 -12.17 32.12
N TYR A 88 -1.24 -11.63 32.32
CA TYR A 88 0.00 -12.41 32.44
C TYR A 88 0.88 -11.80 33.51
N GLU A 89 1.78 -12.63 34.05
CA GLU A 89 2.81 -12.22 35.00
C GLU A 89 4.16 -12.33 34.33
N ARG A 90 5.03 -11.38 34.61
CA ARG A 90 6.42 -11.47 34.20
C ARG A 90 7.18 -12.35 35.18
N MET A 91 7.74 -13.44 34.72
CA MET A 91 8.54 -14.37 35.51
C MET A 91 9.98 -14.36 35.05
N VAL A 92 10.89 -14.25 36.02
CA VAL A 92 12.35 -14.24 35.79
C VAL A 92 12.90 -15.62 36.15
N ALA A 93 13.77 -16.13 35.27
CA ALA A 93 14.44 -17.41 35.51
C ALA A 93 15.40 -17.34 36.70
N ASP A 94 15.53 -18.42 37.45
CA ASP A 94 16.52 -18.57 38.51
C ASP A 94 17.97 -18.65 37.98
N THR A 95 18.93 -18.80 38.89
CA THR A 95 20.36 -18.91 38.53
C THR A 95 20.69 -20.13 37.67
N ALA A 96 19.88 -21.18 37.71
CA ALA A 96 19.98 -22.37 36.83
C ALA A 96 19.26 -22.17 35.48
N GLY A 97 18.52 -21.08 35.31
CA GLY A 97 17.77 -20.71 34.11
C GLY A 97 16.34 -21.25 34.07
N TYR A 98 15.79 -21.76 35.18
CA TYR A 98 14.45 -22.28 35.25
C TYR A 98 13.45 -21.26 35.79
N VAL A 99 12.26 -21.25 35.19
CA VAL A 99 11.04 -20.63 35.75
C VAL A 99 10.15 -21.75 36.26
N THR A 100 9.74 -21.68 37.53
CA THR A 100 8.94 -22.72 38.21
C THR A 100 7.52 -22.20 38.39
N VAL A 101 6.52 -23.03 38.09
CA VAL A 101 5.09 -22.75 38.28
C VAL A 101 4.44 -23.76 39.23
N ALA A 102 3.25 -23.44 39.71
CA ALA A 102 2.55 -24.33 40.64
C ALA A 102 2.25 -25.69 40.01
N LYS A 103 2.43 -26.76 40.80
CA LYS A 103 2.05 -28.13 40.41
C LYS A 103 0.53 -28.27 40.48
N ALA A 104 -0.05 -29.04 39.57
CA ALA A 104 -1.45 -29.41 39.60
C ALA A 104 -1.75 -30.26 40.85
N ASP A 105 -2.85 -29.97 41.54
CA ASP A 105 -3.28 -30.70 42.75
C ASP A 105 -4.28 -31.83 42.42
N LYS A 106 -5.34 -31.50 41.67
CA LYS A 106 -6.41 -32.47 41.31
C LYS A 106 -6.64 -32.54 39.80
N ASP A 107 -6.74 -31.39 39.16
CA ASP A 107 -6.97 -31.28 37.73
C ASP A 107 -5.66 -30.99 36.98
N ASN A 108 -5.61 -31.32 35.68
CA ASN A 108 -4.47 -30.95 34.88
C ASN A 108 -4.48 -29.43 34.56
N LEU A 109 -3.30 -28.80 34.48
CA LEU A 109 -3.12 -27.36 34.26
C LEU A 109 -2.26 -27.12 33.05
N PHE A 110 -2.72 -26.19 32.18
CA PHE A 110 -1.88 -25.58 31.15
C PHE A 110 -1.30 -24.25 31.65
N TYR A 111 -0.02 -24.06 31.45
CA TYR A 111 0.68 -22.81 31.53
C TYR A 111 1.17 -22.42 30.13
N LEU A 112 1.06 -21.13 29.77
CA LEU A 112 1.61 -20.58 28.54
C LEU A 112 2.74 -19.64 28.89
N PHE A 113 3.92 -19.90 28.34
CA PHE A 113 5.11 -19.05 28.48
C PHE A 113 5.40 -18.42 27.14
N ALA A 114 5.57 -17.10 27.08
CA ALA A 114 5.93 -16.37 25.87
C ALA A 114 7.23 -15.60 26.03
N THR A 115 8.03 -15.61 24.99
CA THR A 115 9.22 -14.78 24.81
C THR A 115 9.43 -14.52 23.32
N ASN A 116 10.27 -13.55 22.97
CA ASN A 116 10.63 -13.24 21.59
C ASN A 116 12.13 -13.38 21.37
N LEU A 117 12.51 -13.86 20.17
CA LEU A 117 13.88 -13.91 19.69
C LEU A 117 14.06 -13.03 18.46
N ARG A 118 15.17 -12.29 18.38
CA ARG A 118 15.57 -11.49 17.21
C ARG A 118 17.07 -11.60 17.00
N ALA A 119 17.49 -11.88 15.76
CA ALA A 119 18.89 -11.90 15.37
C ALA A 119 19.26 -10.61 14.61
N GLU A 120 20.41 -10.05 14.90
CA GLU A 120 20.96 -8.86 14.20
C GLU A 120 21.23 -9.15 12.71
N ARG A 121 21.69 -10.36 12.40
CA ARG A 121 21.99 -10.84 11.05
C ARG A 121 21.37 -12.22 10.84
N PHE A 122 21.26 -12.66 9.58
CA PHE A 122 20.88 -14.03 9.31
C PHE A 122 21.70 -15.02 10.14
N MET A 123 21.01 -15.92 10.82
CA MET A 123 21.65 -16.96 11.61
C MET A 123 20.83 -18.24 11.64
N LYS A 124 21.51 -19.31 11.99
CA LYS A 124 20.91 -20.62 12.31
C LYS A 124 21.27 -21.04 13.71
N GLY A 125 20.34 -21.71 14.35
CA GLY A 125 20.54 -22.22 15.69
C GLY A 125 19.43 -23.16 16.13
N LYS A 126 19.50 -23.57 17.38
CA LYS A 126 18.53 -24.45 18.00
C LYS A 126 18.03 -23.83 19.30
N LEU A 127 16.73 -23.73 19.43
CA LEU A 127 16.08 -23.45 20.70
C LEU A 127 15.95 -24.78 21.46
N ASN A 128 16.72 -24.94 22.52
CA ASN A 128 16.71 -26.10 23.39
C ASN A 128 15.78 -25.83 24.57
N VAL A 129 14.68 -26.58 24.65
CA VAL A 129 13.67 -26.49 25.72
C VAL A 129 13.82 -27.60 26.69
N TYR A 130 13.99 -27.26 27.99
CA TYR A 130 14.16 -28.22 29.09
C TYR A 130 12.98 -28.10 30.07
N SER A 131 12.31 -29.20 30.31
CA SER A 131 11.25 -29.28 31.34
C SER A 131 11.06 -30.73 31.77
N PRO A 132 10.84 -31.01 33.07
CA PRO A 132 10.40 -32.31 33.50
C PRO A 132 8.92 -32.57 33.13
N ALA A 133 8.14 -31.55 32.90
CA ALA A 133 6.74 -31.62 32.47
C ALA A 133 6.59 -31.85 30.97
N ARG A 134 5.38 -32.17 30.54
CA ARG A 134 4.98 -32.27 29.12
C ARG A 134 4.81 -30.88 28.56
N PHE A 135 5.13 -30.69 27.27
CA PHE A 135 4.98 -29.38 26.63
C PHE A 135 4.89 -29.45 25.11
N GLU A 136 4.38 -28.38 24.52
CA GLU A 136 4.37 -28.12 23.08
C GLU A 136 4.98 -26.77 22.82
N VAL A 137 5.87 -26.67 21.81
CA VAL A 137 6.56 -25.44 21.43
C VAL A 137 5.98 -24.89 20.15
N PHE A 138 5.57 -23.62 20.18
CA PHE A 138 5.09 -22.88 19.04
C PHE A 138 6.10 -21.78 18.67
N VAL A 139 6.30 -21.61 17.38
CA VAL A 139 7.08 -20.50 16.81
C VAL A 139 6.19 -19.75 15.84
N ASN A 140 5.94 -18.46 16.09
CA ASN A 140 5.02 -17.63 15.31
C ASN A 140 3.63 -18.30 15.14
N GLY A 141 3.12 -18.91 16.22
CA GLY A 141 1.82 -19.59 16.25
C GLY A 141 1.79 -21.00 15.65
N GLU A 142 2.88 -21.46 15.03
CA GLU A 142 2.98 -22.80 14.43
C GLU A 142 3.63 -23.80 15.38
N SER A 143 2.97 -24.95 15.61
CA SER A 143 3.53 -26.03 16.44
C SER A 143 4.78 -26.64 15.78
N LYS A 144 5.90 -26.62 16.47
CA LYS A 144 7.19 -27.13 15.98
C LYS A 144 7.66 -28.40 16.65
N GLN A 145 7.40 -28.57 17.96
CA GLN A 145 7.83 -29.74 18.71
C GLN A 145 6.88 -30.02 19.89
N VAL A 146 6.70 -31.31 20.19
CA VAL A 146 5.86 -31.80 21.31
C VAL A 146 6.65 -32.80 22.12
N LYS A 147 6.64 -32.66 23.46
CA LYS A 147 7.10 -33.63 24.43
C LYS A 147 5.89 -34.16 25.22
N GLU A 148 5.48 -35.40 24.93
CA GLU A 148 4.26 -36.00 25.52
C GLU A 148 4.48 -36.71 26.88
N THR A 149 5.74 -36.88 27.32
CA THR A 149 6.09 -37.58 28.56
C THR A 149 6.58 -36.62 29.66
N ALA A 150 6.31 -36.95 30.91
CA ALA A 150 6.90 -36.27 32.07
C ALA A 150 8.07 -37.09 32.61
N GLU A 151 9.04 -36.40 33.21
CA GLU A 151 10.22 -37.00 33.83
C GLU A 151 10.10 -37.01 35.36
N ASP A 152 10.62 -38.04 35.98
CA ASP A 152 10.56 -38.26 37.43
C ASP A 152 11.69 -37.55 38.21
N SER A 153 12.73 -37.06 37.51
CA SER A 153 13.85 -36.31 38.08
C SER A 153 14.51 -35.38 37.08
N LEU A 154 15.20 -34.33 37.55
CA LEU A 154 15.96 -33.38 36.71
C LEU A 154 17.11 -34.07 35.95
N SER A 155 17.70 -35.12 36.50
CA SER A 155 18.78 -35.88 35.84
C SER A 155 18.34 -36.58 34.55
N GLN A 156 17.03 -36.81 34.39
CA GLN A 156 16.44 -37.44 33.20
C GLN A 156 16.07 -36.43 32.13
N VAL A 157 15.95 -35.13 32.47
CA VAL A 157 15.53 -34.09 31.53
C VAL A 157 16.58 -33.90 30.43
N ARG A 158 16.17 -34.07 29.19
CA ARG A 158 16.95 -33.81 27.97
C ARG A 158 16.35 -32.64 27.20
N PRO A 159 17.17 -31.88 26.45
CA PRO A 159 16.65 -30.81 25.63
C PRO A 159 15.75 -31.34 24.50
N THR A 160 14.61 -30.71 24.32
CA THR A 160 13.81 -30.84 23.12
C THR A 160 14.19 -29.67 22.21
N ALA A 161 14.86 -29.97 21.09
CA ALA A 161 15.44 -28.97 20.21
C ALA A 161 14.50 -28.56 19.07
N VAL A 162 14.33 -27.27 18.87
CA VAL A 162 13.64 -26.68 17.71
C VAL A 162 14.68 -25.96 16.86
N SER A 163 14.93 -26.46 15.65
CA SER A 163 15.83 -25.79 14.70
C SER A 163 15.18 -24.54 14.16
N LEU A 164 15.87 -23.42 14.29
CA LEU A 164 15.44 -22.10 13.80
C LEU A 164 16.41 -21.59 12.74
N ARG A 165 15.81 -21.05 11.69
CA ARG A 165 16.49 -20.24 10.68
C ARG A 165 15.94 -18.83 10.83
N MET A 166 16.77 -17.90 11.28
CA MET A 166 16.36 -16.56 11.65
C MET A 166 16.87 -15.57 10.61
N ASP A 167 15.94 -14.83 10.04
CA ASP A 167 16.27 -13.73 9.14
C ASP A 167 16.72 -12.49 9.93
N PRO A 168 17.51 -11.58 9.31
CA PRO A 168 17.98 -10.36 9.96
C PRO A 168 16.81 -9.53 10.48
N GLU A 169 16.90 -9.09 11.74
CA GLU A 169 15.92 -8.22 12.40
C GLU A 169 14.46 -8.71 12.38
N ALA A 170 14.22 -9.99 12.03
CA ALA A 170 12.91 -10.60 12.10
C ALA A 170 12.61 -11.08 13.53
N ASP A 171 11.36 -10.94 13.94
CA ASP A 171 10.89 -11.39 15.25
C ASP A 171 10.34 -12.80 15.18
N TYR A 172 10.78 -13.61 16.15
CA TYR A 172 10.30 -14.98 16.35
C TYR A 172 9.63 -15.06 17.71
N GLU A 173 8.29 -15.07 17.71
CA GLU A 173 7.50 -15.27 18.92
C GLU A 173 7.55 -16.75 19.31
N ILE A 174 8.02 -17.05 20.50
CA ILE A 174 8.08 -18.40 21.06
C ILE A 174 7.02 -18.51 22.14
N VAL A 175 6.08 -19.43 21.95
CA VAL A 175 5.09 -19.76 22.97
C VAL A 175 5.25 -21.23 23.35
N ILE A 176 5.36 -21.51 24.64
CA ILE A 176 5.47 -22.87 25.16
C ILE A 176 4.26 -23.16 26.02
N LYS A 177 3.45 -24.12 25.56
CA LYS A 177 2.31 -24.66 26.28
C LYS A 177 2.78 -25.83 27.15
N LEU A 178 2.88 -25.63 28.45
CA LEU A 178 3.34 -26.60 29.42
C LEU A 178 2.15 -27.23 30.13
N LEU A 179 2.12 -28.54 30.21
CA LEU A 179 1.09 -29.33 30.86
C LEU A 179 1.62 -29.94 32.19
N SER A 180 1.00 -29.55 33.30
CA SER A 180 1.19 -30.14 34.63
C SER A 180 0.03 -31.06 34.97
N SER A 181 0.33 -32.20 35.56
CA SER A 181 -0.66 -33.16 36.07
C SER A 181 -0.42 -33.42 37.56
N ALA A 182 -1.49 -33.75 38.29
CA ALA A 182 -1.41 -34.17 39.69
C ALA A 182 -0.50 -35.38 39.89
N ASP A 183 -0.46 -36.28 38.87
CA ASP A 183 0.34 -37.52 38.91
C ASP A 183 1.84 -37.26 38.66
N ASP A 184 2.23 -36.09 38.22
CA ASP A 184 3.63 -35.78 37.96
C ASP A 184 4.44 -35.76 39.28
N LYS A 185 5.62 -36.37 39.31
CA LYS A 185 6.45 -36.39 40.53
C LYS A 185 7.19 -35.06 40.72
N MET A 186 7.55 -34.43 39.63
CA MET A 186 8.34 -33.20 39.66
C MET A 186 7.47 -31.93 39.65
N GLN A 187 7.98 -30.86 40.23
CA GLN A 187 7.47 -29.50 40.06
C GLN A 187 7.60 -29.09 38.60
N PRO A 188 6.54 -28.55 37.97
CA PRO A 188 6.64 -28.08 36.59
C PRO A 188 7.53 -26.84 36.53
N MET A 189 8.54 -26.91 35.71
CA MET A 189 9.51 -25.82 35.44
C MET A 189 9.96 -25.83 33.99
N LEU A 190 10.36 -24.64 33.50
CA LEU A 190 10.76 -24.44 32.13
C LEU A 190 12.09 -23.70 32.06
N LYS A 191 13.00 -24.17 31.23
CA LYS A 191 14.23 -23.47 30.81
C LYS A 191 14.36 -23.53 29.29
N CYS A 192 14.75 -22.40 28.70
CA CYS A 192 15.10 -22.31 27.28
C CYS A 192 16.50 -21.75 27.10
N GLU A 193 17.24 -22.38 26.21
CA GLU A 193 18.57 -21.92 25.80
C GLU A 193 18.64 -21.90 24.27
N PHE A 194 19.23 -20.83 23.72
CA PHE A 194 19.46 -20.74 22.29
C PHE A 194 20.91 -21.06 21.98
N GLU A 195 21.14 -22.08 21.19
CA GLU A 195 22.45 -22.55 20.73
C GLU A 195 22.66 -22.12 19.28
N LYS A 196 23.64 -21.23 19.05
CA LYS A 196 24.01 -20.78 17.70
C LYS A 196 24.83 -21.83 16.98
N GLU A 197 24.59 -22.02 15.66
CA GLU A 197 25.55 -22.79 14.85
C GLU A 197 26.92 -22.06 14.80
N LYS A 198 28.02 -22.81 14.67
CA LYS A 198 29.40 -22.30 14.75
C LYS A 198 29.67 -21.11 13.82
N ASP A 199 29.11 -21.15 12.62
CA ASP A 199 29.29 -20.11 11.60
C ASP A 199 28.60 -18.78 11.97
N PHE A 200 27.78 -18.77 13.03
CA PHE A 200 27.01 -17.63 13.50
C PHE A 200 27.29 -17.27 14.96
N ALA A 201 28.39 -17.76 15.54
CA ALA A 201 28.71 -17.54 16.95
C ALA A 201 28.87 -16.05 17.31
N ASP A 202 29.29 -15.24 16.35
CA ASP A 202 29.49 -13.79 16.48
C ASP A 202 28.21 -12.95 16.25
N VAL A 203 27.10 -13.58 15.88
CA VAL A 203 25.85 -12.84 15.61
C VAL A 203 25.11 -12.59 16.92
N ALA A 204 24.78 -11.34 17.21
CA ALA A 204 23.99 -11.00 18.38
C ALA A 204 22.54 -11.49 18.22
N CYS A 205 22.01 -12.06 19.31
CA CYS A 205 20.62 -12.48 19.42
C CYS A 205 20.01 -11.82 20.66
N ARG A 206 18.91 -11.12 20.50
CA ARG A 206 18.16 -10.50 21.61
C ARG A 206 16.99 -11.40 21.98
N MET A 207 16.78 -11.59 23.27
CA MET A 207 15.68 -12.41 23.79
C MET A 207 14.99 -11.65 24.93
N ALA A 208 13.72 -11.31 24.75
CA ALA A 208 12.91 -10.64 25.78
C ALA A 208 11.42 -10.81 25.51
N PRO A 209 10.56 -10.93 26.55
CA PRO A 209 9.13 -11.09 26.38
C PRO A 209 8.41 -9.84 25.85
N ASP A 210 8.93 -8.63 26.15
CA ASP A 210 8.30 -7.34 25.81
C ASP A 210 9.03 -6.63 24.67
N MET A 211 9.77 -7.34 23.85
CA MET A 211 10.48 -6.75 22.73
C MET A 211 9.46 -6.30 21.68
N LYS A 212 9.35 -5.00 21.42
CA LYS A 212 8.55 -4.52 20.30
C LYS A 212 9.11 -5.07 19.01
N ARG A 213 8.21 -5.47 18.11
CA ARG A 213 8.57 -6.02 16.80
C ARG A 213 9.07 -4.93 15.88
N ARG A 214 9.94 -5.29 14.94
CA ARG A 214 10.32 -4.39 13.85
C ARG A 214 9.24 -4.42 12.76
N PHE A 215 9.03 -3.27 12.12
CA PHE A 215 8.10 -3.18 10.98
C PHE A 215 8.59 -4.06 9.82
N SER A 216 7.68 -4.78 9.19
CA SER A 216 8.01 -5.77 8.16
C SER A 216 7.07 -5.66 6.94
N LEU A 217 7.43 -6.33 5.85
CA LEU A 217 6.58 -6.42 4.67
C LEU A 217 5.21 -7.07 4.98
N PHE A 218 5.14 -7.95 5.99
CA PHE A 218 3.87 -8.48 6.48
C PHE A 218 2.94 -7.36 6.93
N ASN A 219 3.46 -6.38 7.65
CA ASN A 219 2.68 -5.27 8.19
C ASN A 219 2.17 -4.29 7.12
N THR A 220 2.83 -4.21 5.95
CA THR A 220 2.35 -3.40 4.83
C THR A 220 1.10 -3.99 4.17
N ASN A 221 0.95 -5.32 4.18
CA ASN A 221 -0.08 -6.02 3.43
C ASN A 221 -1.21 -6.58 4.28
N PHE A 222 -0.90 -7.06 5.50
CA PHE A 222 -1.85 -7.78 6.33
C PHE A 222 -2.37 -6.95 7.51
N GLY A 223 -3.52 -7.36 8.02
CA GLY A 223 -4.26 -6.70 9.08
C GLY A 223 -5.65 -6.23 8.62
N SER A 224 -6.39 -5.63 9.51
CA SER A 224 -7.71 -5.05 9.23
C SER A 224 -7.59 -3.53 9.07
N ARG A 225 -8.21 -2.96 8.04
CA ARG A 225 -8.19 -1.52 7.77
C ARG A 225 -9.57 -1.04 7.35
N ALA A 226 -10.02 0.08 7.84
CA ALA A 226 -11.12 0.77 7.20
C ALA A 226 -10.66 1.23 5.81
N SER A 227 -11.49 1.00 4.78
CA SER A 227 -11.15 1.30 3.39
C SER A 227 -12.06 2.37 2.79
N ARG A 228 -13.31 2.43 3.23
CA ARG A 228 -14.29 3.39 2.72
C ARG A 228 -15.35 3.70 3.78
N VAL A 229 -15.84 4.93 3.75
CA VAL A 229 -17.00 5.39 4.51
C VAL A 229 -18.03 6.01 3.57
N SER A 230 -19.33 5.84 3.90
CA SER A 230 -20.44 6.42 3.13
C SER A 230 -21.59 6.76 4.05
N LEU A 231 -21.99 8.05 4.10
CA LEU A 231 -23.10 8.55 4.91
C LEU A 231 -24.44 8.42 4.20
N SER A 232 -25.50 8.16 4.96
CA SER A 232 -26.86 8.38 4.46
C SER A 232 -27.07 9.86 4.13
N PRO A 233 -27.94 10.20 3.17
CA PRO A 233 -28.20 11.60 2.78
C PRO A 233 -28.46 12.54 3.97
N ASN A 234 -29.20 12.10 4.98
CA ASN A 234 -29.48 12.91 6.19
C ASN A 234 -28.38 12.86 7.27
N GLY A 235 -27.30 12.11 7.07
CA GLY A 235 -26.19 11.98 8.00
C GLY A 235 -26.48 11.15 9.26
N LYS A 236 -27.62 10.43 9.32
CA LYS A 236 -27.98 9.65 10.51
C LYS A 236 -27.23 8.33 10.60
N TYR A 237 -26.93 7.72 9.46
CA TYR A 237 -26.30 6.42 9.38
C TYR A 237 -25.00 6.49 8.57
N LEU A 238 -24.03 5.67 8.96
CA LEU A 238 -22.72 5.54 8.32
C LEU A 238 -22.47 4.08 7.97
N LEU A 239 -22.23 3.81 6.70
CA LEU A 239 -21.71 2.53 6.22
C LEU A 239 -20.19 2.61 6.18
N THR A 240 -19.51 1.77 6.98
CA THR A 240 -18.05 1.64 6.98
C THR A 240 -17.65 0.31 6.38
N ARG A 241 -16.75 0.35 5.38
CA ARG A 241 -16.21 -0.83 4.72
C ARG A 241 -14.80 -1.08 5.21
N TYR A 242 -14.49 -2.33 5.55
CA TYR A 242 -13.19 -2.78 6.00
C TYR A 242 -12.60 -3.78 5.01
N SER A 243 -11.29 -3.76 4.89
CA SER A 243 -10.49 -4.80 4.22
C SER A 243 -9.75 -5.58 5.30
N ASP A 244 -10.12 -6.84 5.48
CA ASP A 244 -9.51 -7.75 6.45
C ASP A 244 -8.62 -8.73 5.70
N ASN A 245 -7.30 -8.51 5.72
CA ASN A 245 -6.30 -9.36 5.08
C ASN A 245 -5.56 -10.15 6.16
N TYR A 246 -5.83 -11.46 6.25
CA TYR A 246 -5.26 -12.31 7.31
C TYR A 246 -3.94 -12.95 6.90
N ASP A 247 -3.87 -13.44 5.68
CA ASP A 247 -2.69 -14.03 5.05
C ASP A 247 -2.83 -14.03 3.51
N VAL A 248 -1.87 -14.62 2.81
CA VAL A 248 -1.82 -14.67 1.34
C VAL A 248 -3.08 -15.25 0.68
N LYS A 249 -3.82 -16.10 1.37
CA LYS A 249 -4.98 -16.84 0.83
C LYS A 249 -6.30 -16.37 1.42
N ARG A 250 -6.29 -15.62 2.51
CA ARG A 250 -7.49 -15.25 3.25
C ARG A 250 -7.61 -13.75 3.35
N SER A 251 -8.47 -13.21 2.53
CA SER A 251 -8.92 -11.82 2.62
C SER A 251 -10.44 -11.77 2.56
N ARG A 252 -11.05 -10.78 3.16
CA ARG A 252 -12.48 -10.49 3.00
C ARG A 252 -12.74 -9.00 3.10
N THR A 253 -13.79 -8.56 2.45
CA THR A 253 -14.43 -7.28 2.71
C THR A 253 -15.49 -7.47 3.80
N ARG A 254 -15.52 -6.58 4.76
CA ARG A 254 -16.52 -6.53 5.83
C ARG A 254 -17.13 -5.16 5.87
N CYS A 255 -18.46 -5.07 6.02
CA CYS A 255 -19.17 -3.81 6.14
C CYS A 255 -19.93 -3.73 7.47
N GLU A 256 -19.98 -2.54 8.06
CA GLU A 256 -20.73 -2.23 9.26
C GLU A 256 -21.60 -1.00 9.06
N LEU A 257 -22.85 -1.09 9.47
CA LEU A 257 -23.75 0.05 9.48
C LEU A 257 -23.86 0.58 10.90
N THR A 258 -23.51 1.84 11.08
CA THR A 258 -23.45 2.52 12.39
C THR A 258 -24.42 3.68 12.45
N GLU A 259 -25.12 3.87 13.57
CA GLU A 259 -25.87 5.10 13.85
C GLU A 259 -24.88 6.18 14.33
N VAL A 260 -24.74 7.25 13.55
CA VAL A 260 -23.69 8.28 13.74
C VAL A 260 -23.75 8.93 15.13
N LYS A 261 -24.97 9.30 15.58
CA LYS A 261 -25.16 10.02 16.85
C LYS A 261 -24.71 9.24 18.09
N THR A 262 -24.90 7.91 18.06
CA THR A 262 -24.64 7.03 19.23
C THR A 262 -23.34 6.26 19.09
N GLY A 263 -22.80 6.16 17.87
CA GLY A 263 -21.67 5.28 17.54
C GLY A 263 -22.03 3.78 17.58
N ARG A 264 -23.32 3.45 17.74
CA ARG A 264 -23.78 2.06 17.85
C ARG A 264 -23.80 1.39 16.47
N VAL A 265 -23.11 0.27 16.34
CA VAL A 265 -23.22 -0.63 15.18
C VAL A 265 -24.60 -1.29 15.22
N ILE A 266 -25.43 -1.01 14.22
CA ILE A 266 -26.78 -1.56 14.09
C ILE A 266 -26.82 -2.79 13.17
N LEU A 267 -25.86 -2.92 12.24
CA LEU A 267 -25.71 -4.09 11.39
C LEU A 267 -24.20 -4.40 11.23
N PRO A 268 -23.66 -5.41 11.97
CA PRO A 268 -22.22 -5.66 12.01
C PRO A 268 -21.66 -6.40 10.79
N ASN A 269 -22.52 -7.00 9.96
CA ASN A 269 -22.15 -7.69 8.73
C ASN A 269 -23.09 -7.27 7.60
N ALA A 270 -23.08 -5.97 7.28
CA ALA A 270 -23.83 -5.45 6.15
C ALA A 270 -23.29 -6.06 4.84
N ASN A 271 -24.16 -6.21 3.84
CA ASN A 271 -23.76 -6.68 2.53
C ASN A 271 -22.73 -5.73 1.91
N GLU A 272 -21.62 -6.25 1.41
CA GLU A 272 -20.53 -5.45 0.85
C GLU A 272 -20.92 -4.66 -0.41
N LYS A 273 -22.02 -5.06 -1.09
CA LYS A 273 -22.56 -4.37 -2.26
C LYS A 273 -23.55 -3.25 -1.90
N MET A 274 -23.85 -3.04 -0.61
CA MET A 274 -24.77 -1.98 -0.19
C MET A 274 -24.29 -0.58 -0.58
N ASN A 275 -25.19 0.23 -1.13
CA ASN A 275 -24.98 1.64 -1.44
C ASN A 275 -26.24 2.44 -1.04
N TRP A 276 -26.04 3.73 -0.74
CA TRP A 276 -27.16 4.60 -0.39
C TRP A 276 -28.00 4.96 -1.61
N MET A 277 -29.33 4.98 -1.43
CA MET A 277 -30.22 5.67 -2.34
C MET A 277 -30.05 7.20 -2.19
N PRO A 278 -30.28 7.98 -3.26
CA PRO A 278 -29.97 9.42 -3.27
C PRO A 278 -30.69 10.26 -2.20
N ASN A 279 -31.92 9.93 -1.84
CA ASN A 279 -32.77 10.74 -0.97
C ASN A 279 -33.47 9.98 0.15
N SER A 280 -33.90 8.73 -0.09
CA SER A 280 -34.77 7.99 0.86
C SER A 280 -34.07 7.52 2.13
N ASN A 281 -32.74 7.72 2.26
CA ASN A 281 -31.93 7.21 3.37
C ASN A 281 -31.99 5.68 3.52
N LYS A 282 -32.33 4.96 2.47
CA LYS A 282 -32.33 3.51 2.39
C LYS A 282 -31.04 3.05 1.69
N LEU A 283 -30.67 1.81 1.91
CA LEU A 283 -29.57 1.15 1.21
C LEU A 283 -30.15 0.23 0.13
N TYR A 284 -29.44 0.10 -0.99
CA TYR A 284 -29.77 -0.88 -2.01
C TYR A 284 -28.55 -1.76 -2.32
N TYR A 285 -28.83 -2.95 -2.80
CA TYR A 285 -27.84 -3.89 -3.31
C TYR A 285 -28.49 -4.92 -4.21
N THR A 286 -27.71 -5.63 -5.01
CA THR A 286 -28.21 -6.69 -5.88
C THR A 286 -27.90 -8.06 -5.32
N VAL A 287 -28.82 -8.98 -5.48
CA VAL A 287 -28.67 -10.41 -5.17
C VAL A 287 -29.00 -11.23 -6.42
N MET A 288 -28.42 -12.44 -6.51
CA MET A 288 -28.75 -13.36 -7.59
C MET A 288 -30.23 -13.76 -7.47
N GLY A 289 -31.04 -13.45 -8.48
CA GLY A 289 -32.44 -13.90 -8.63
C GLY A 289 -32.51 -15.23 -9.38
N GLU A 290 -33.72 -15.59 -9.83
CA GLU A 290 -33.94 -16.82 -10.58
C GLU A 290 -33.36 -16.76 -12.02
N GLU A 291 -33.48 -15.63 -12.70
CA GLU A 291 -33.00 -15.44 -14.08
C GLU A 291 -31.86 -14.40 -14.16
N GLN A 292 -32.02 -13.29 -13.45
CA GLN A 292 -31.06 -12.18 -13.38
C GLN A 292 -30.95 -11.70 -11.93
N ASN A 293 -30.23 -10.59 -11.69
CA ASN A 293 -30.14 -10.01 -10.36
C ASN A 293 -31.47 -9.37 -9.95
N ASP A 294 -31.85 -9.55 -8.68
CA ASP A 294 -32.90 -8.79 -8.02
C ASP A 294 -32.28 -7.61 -7.26
N LEU A 295 -32.97 -6.46 -7.28
CA LEU A 295 -32.61 -5.28 -6.51
C LEU A 295 -33.34 -5.30 -5.18
N VAL A 296 -32.59 -5.36 -4.12
CA VAL A 296 -33.08 -5.35 -2.72
C VAL A 296 -32.84 -3.97 -2.12
N VAL A 297 -33.83 -3.48 -1.38
CA VAL A 297 -33.74 -2.26 -0.61
C VAL A 297 -33.82 -2.59 0.88
N PHE A 298 -32.88 -2.07 1.65
CA PHE A 298 -32.83 -2.17 3.11
C PHE A 298 -33.11 -0.83 3.76
N ASP A 299 -34.06 -0.79 4.68
CA ASP A 299 -34.41 0.39 5.48
C ASP A 299 -33.76 0.29 6.87
N PRO A 300 -32.71 1.09 7.17
CA PRO A 300 -32.03 1.05 8.46
C PRO A 300 -32.90 1.57 9.63
N ALA A 301 -33.96 2.31 9.36
CA ALA A 301 -34.85 2.79 10.41
C ALA A 301 -35.79 1.69 10.93
N THR A 302 -36.22 0.80 10.06
CA THR A 302 -37.13 -0.31 10.39
C THR A 302 -36.43 -1.67 10.44
N MET A 303 -35.15 -1.73 9.97
CA MET A 303 -34.39 -2.97 9.84
C MET A 303 -35.07 -4.00 8.91
N ARG A 304 -35.79 -3.54 7.90
CA ARG A 304 -36.49 -4.40 6.94
C ARG A 304 -35.83 -4.36 5.58
N GLU A 305 -35.90 -5.49 4.93
CA GLU A 305 -35.50 -5.66 3.53
C GLU A 305 -36.73 -5.98 2.67
N GLU A 306 -36.73 -5.48 1.45
CA GLU A 306 -37.73 -5.80 0.44
C GLU A 306 -37.08 -5.88 -0.94
N VAL A 307 -37.57 -6.81 -1.78
CA VAL A 307 -37.19 -6.85 -3.18
C VAL A 307 -37.99 -5.74 -3.89
N LEU A 308 -37.27 -4.68 -4.27
CA LEU A 308 -37.88 -3.55 -4.98
C LEU A 308 -38.12 -3.90 -6.46
N LEU A 309 -37.15 -4.52 -7.11
CA LEU A 309 -37.19 -4.86 -8.53
C LEU A 309 -36.64 -6.28 -8.74
N LYS A 310 -37.27 -7.03 -9.65
CA LYS A 310 -36.78 -8.31 -10.11
C LYS A 310 -36.14 -8.18 -11.49
N ASN A 311 -35.15 -9.03 -11.76
CA ASN A 311 -34.54 -9.12 -13.09
C ASN A 311 -33.95 -7.78 -13.56
N VAL A 312 -33.21 -7.07 -12.67
CA VAL A 312 -32.53 -5.83 -13.05
C VAL A 312 -31.27 -6.13 -13.89
N PRO A 313 -30.90 -5.24 -14.81
CA PRO A 313 -29.67 -5.39 -15.59
C PRO A 313 -28.43 -5.58 -14.72
N GLU A 314 -27.45 -6.33 -15.23
CA GLU A 314 -26.16 -6.49 -14.57
C GLU A 314 -25.31 -5.21 -14.70
N GLY A 315 -24.42 -4.99 -13.74
CA GLY A 315 -23.45 -3.92 -13.74
C GLY A 315 -23.76 -2.79 -12.76
N TYR A 316 -23.07 -1.68 -12.97
CA TYR A 316 -23.27 -0.47 -12.18
C TYR A 316 -24.38 0.38 -12.77
N PHE A 317 -25.22 0.91 -11.89
CA PHE A 317 -26.24 1.87 -12.27
C PHE A 317 -26.26 3.09 -11.35
N SER A 318 -26.67 4.20 -11.91
CA SER A 318 -26.88 5.47 -11.23
C SER A 318 -28.37 5.72 -11.04
N TRP A 319 -28.79 5.95 -9.81
CA TRP A 319 -30.15 6.34 -9.50
C TRP A 319 -30.43 7.76 -9.96
N SER A 320 -31.65 8.01 -10.47
CA SER A 320 -32.18 9.36 -10.58
C SER A 320 -32.27 10.00 -9.18
N PRO A 321 -32.10 11.31 -9.07
CA PRO A 321 -32.36 12.01 -7.79
C PRO A 321 -33.82 11.84 -7.30
N THR A 322 -34.76 11.51 -8.17
CA THR A 322 -36.19 11.24 -7.85
C THR A 322 -36.46 9.80 -7.46
N GLU A 323 -35.47 8.90 -7.61
CA GLU A 323 -35.55 7.46 -7.31
C GLU A 323 -36.60 6.68 -8.13
N ASP A 324 -36.99 7.20 -9.30
CA ASP A 324 -38.00 6.64 -10.19
C ASP A 324 -37.41 5.93 -11.42
N TYR A 325 -36.12 6.12 -11.71
CA TYR A 325 -35.42 5.39 -12.76
C TYR A 325 -33.93 5.19 -12.44
N LEU A 326 -33.34 4.28 -13.18
CA LEU A 326 -31.90 3.97 -13.15
C LEU A 326 -31.29 4.26 -14.52
N ILE A 327 -30.05 4.79 -14.53
CA ILE A 327 -29.21 4.83 -15.73
C ILE A 327 -28.13 3.77 -15.59
N TYR A 328 -27.97 2.93 -16.60
CA TYR A 328 -26.93 1.92 -16.66
C TYR A 328 -26.25 1.89 -18.03
N MET A 329 -25.15 1.20 -18.13
CA MET A 329 -24.34 1.12 -19.34
C MET A 329 -24.54 -0.22 -20.02
N LEU A 330 -24.95 -0.19 -21.30
CA LEU A 330 -24.97 -1.36 -22.19
C LEU A 330 -23.62 -1.42 -22.91
N THR A 331 -22.98 -2.57 -22.87
CA THR A 331 -21.76 -2.85 -23.65
C THR A 331 -22.12 -3.62 -24.91
N ASP A 332 -21.84 -3.05 -26.08
CA ASP A 332 -21.79 -3.78 -27.33
C ASP A 332 -20.31 -4.24 -27.53
N GLU A 333 -20.09 -5.55 -27.41
CA GLU A 333 -18.77 -6.13 -27.59
C GLU A 333 -18.25 -5.86 -29.00
N GLY A 334 -17.01 -5.41 -29.11
CA GLY A 334 -16.34 -5.23 -30.39
C GLY A 334 -16.15 -6.55 -31.13
N GLU A 335 -15.84 -6.46 -32.42
CA GLU A 335 -15.58 -7.64 -33.25
C GLU A 335 -14.54 -8.55 -32.61
N LYS A 336 -14.96 -9.77 -32.25
CA LYS A 336 -14.07 -10.80 -31.74
C LYS A 336 -13.22 -11.34 -32.89
N VAL A 337 -11.91 -11.10 -32.80
CA VAL A 337 -10.96 -11.66 -33.76
C VAL A 337 -10.92 -13.18 -33.59
N SER A 338 -11.44 -13.93 -34.54
CA SER A 338 -11.31 -15.38 -34.58
C SER A 338 -10.03 -15.77 -35.34
N GLY A 339 -9.16 -16.59 -34.71
CA GLY A 339 -7.96 -17.10 -35.33
C GLY A 339 -6.66 -16.39 -34.89
N PRO A 340 -5.52 -16.81 -35.44
CA PRO A 340 -4.19 -16.39 -34.97
C PRO A 340 -3.75 -15.00 -35.46
N LEU A 341 -4.50 -14.36 -36.37
CA LEU A 341 -4.15 -13.08 -36.97
C LEU A 341 -5.08 -11.98 -36.49
N LYS A 342 -4.51 -10.91 -35.92
CA LYS A 342 -5.24 -9.71 -35.51
C LYS A 342 -4.71 -8.50 -36.30
N ARG A 343 -5.61 -7.83 -37.03
CA ARG A 343 -5.30 -6.56 -37.71
C ARG A 343 -5.43 -5.42 -36.70
N LEU A 344 -4.36 -4.66 -36.48
CA LEU A 344 -4.35 -3.45 -35.68
C LEU A 344 -4.68 -2.25 -36.58
N LEU A 345 -5.73 -1.50 -36.23
CA LEU A 345 -6.17 -0.29 -36.92
C LEU A 345 -5.85 0.97 -36.09
N HIS A 346 -5.67 0.82 -34.78
CA HIS A 346 -5.34 1.87 -33.85
C HIS A 346 -4.31 1.32 -32.84
N PRO A 347 -3.40 2.14 -32.26
CA PRO A 347 -2.49 1.70 -31.22
C PRO A 347 -3.19 1.00 -30.04
N ASP A 348 -4.36 1.46 -29.65
CA ASP A 348 -5.15 0.87 -28.56
C ASP A 348 -5.73 -0.53 -28.87
N ASP A 349 -5.70 -0.97 -30.12
CA ASP A 349 -6.15 -2.32 -30.48
C ASP A 349 -5.31 -3.44 -29.83
N ARG A 350 -4.15 -3.09 -29.24
CA ARG A 350 -3.36 -3.99 -28.41
C ARG A 350 -3.96 -4.19 -27.02
N ILE A 351 -4.77 -3.24 -26.56
CA ILE A 351 -5.45 -3.28 -25.26
C ILE A 351 -6.70 -4.16 -25.41
N PRO A 352 -6.96 -5.11 -24.51
CA PRO A 352 -8.20 -5.89 -24.53
C PRO A 352 -9.43 -4.98 -24.50
N ASN A 353 -10.48 -5.36 -25.27
CA ASN A 353 -11.78 -4.69 -25.32
C ASN A 353 -11.75 -3.22 -25.81
N SER A 354 -10.67 -2.78 -26.44
CA SER A 354 -10.55 -1.40 -27.00
C SER A 354 -11.61 -1.07 -28.05
N ARG A 355 -12.21 -2.09 -28.69
CA ARG A 355 -13.26 -1.92 -29.69
C ARG A 355 -14.67 -2.00 -29.15
N ASP A 356 -14.86 -2.28 -27.86
CA ASP A 356 -16.19 -2.29 -27.24
C ASP A 356 -16.80 -0.89 -27.26
N ARG A 357 -18.12 -0.85 -27.36
CA ARG A 357 -18.89 0.39 -27.36
C ARG A 357 -19.87 0.40 -26.21
N TYR A 358 -19.96 1.56 -25.59
CA TYR A 358 -20.75 1.79 -24.38
C TYR A 358 -21.87 2.77 -24.67
N TYR A 359 -23.09 2.36 -24.33
CA TYR A 359 -24.30 3.15 -24.55
C TYR A 359 -25.07 3.30 -23.25
N LEU A 360 -25.79 4.41 -23.11
CA LEU A 360 -26.63 4.67 -21.94
C LEU A 360 -28.02 4.08 -22.15
N MET A 361 -28.49 3.40 -21.13
CA MET A 361 -29.83 2.83 -21.00
C MET A 361 -30.54 3.45 -19.80
N LYS A 362 -31.84 3.65 -19.89
CA LYS A 362 -32.70 4.04 -18.78
C LYS A 362 -33.62 2.88 -18.42
N TYR A 363 -33.67 2.51 -17.16
CA TYR A 363 -34.61 1.54 -16.61
C TYR A 363 -35.63 2.26 -15.73
N ASP A 364 -36.89 2.23 -16.10
CA ASP A 364 -38.01 2.84 -15.38
C ASP A 364 -38.46 1.90 -14.26
N VAL A 365 -38.47 2.40 -13.00
CA VAL A 365 -38.77 1.59 -11.83
C VAL A 365 -40.24 1.12 -11.79
N ALA A 366 -41.16 1.98 -12.25
CA ALA A 366 -42.59 1.67 -12.16
C ALA A 366 -43.04 0.65 -13.19
N THR A 367 -42.47 0.69 -14.41
CA THR A 367 -42.90 -0.12 -15.56
C THR A 367 -41.96 -1.28 -15.87
N GLY A 368 -40.70 -1.23 -15.38
CA GLY A 368 -39.65 -2.18 -15.75
C GLY A 368 -39.14 -2.00 -17.19
N LEU A 369 -39.50 -0.88 -17.85
CA LEU A 369 -39.06 -0.62 -19.22
C LEU A 369 -37.58 -0.24 -19.25
N SER A 370 -36.80 -0.97 -20.08
CA SER A 370 -35.41 -0.63 -20.41
C SER A 370 -35.38 0.06 -21.77
N GLU A 371 -35.05 1.35 -21.77
CA GLU A 371 -34.99 2.19 -22.96
C GLU A 371 -33.55 2.56 -23.31
N ARG A 372 -33.17 2.38 -24.60
CA ARG A 372 -31.83 2.83 -25.05
C ARG A 372 -31.86 4.32 -25.33
N LEU A 373 -30.99 5.06 -24.64
CA LEU A 373 -30.89 6.53 -24.74
C LEU A 373 -29.88 6.99 -25.79
N THR A 374 -28.82 6.23 -26.02
CA THR A 374 -27.77 6.59 -26.97
C THR A 374 -27.43 5.49 -27.94
N TYR A 375 -26.99 5.88 -29.14
CA TYR A 375 -26.58 4.98 -30.22
C TYR A 375 -25.53 5.68 -31.08
N GLY A 376 -24.59 4.95 -31.68
CA GLY A 376 -23.58 5.53 -32.55
C GLY A 376 -22.23 4.82 -32.51
N SER A 377 -21.22 5.40 -33.15
CA SER A 377 -19.85 4.84 -33.23
C SER A 377 -18.93 5.22 -32.08
N HIS A 378 -19.35 6.16 -31.23
CA HIS A 378 -18.54 6.65 -30.08
C HIS A 378 -19.15 6.20 -28.77
N ASN A 379 -18.28 6.00 -27.79
CA ASN A 379 -18.70 5.73 -26.42
C ASN A 379 -19.38 6.95 -25.82
N VAL A 380 -20.46 6.73 -25.05
CA VAL A 380 -21.13 7.77 -24.29
C VAL A 380 -21.09 7.39 -22.81
N TYR A 381 -20.63 8.31 -21.97
CA TYR A 381 -20.51 8.13 -20.53
C TYR A 381 -21.41 9.12 -19.80
N LEU A 382 -22.11 8.63 -18.77
CA LEU A 382 -22.83 9.48 -17.83
C LEU A 382 -21.84 10.19 -16.91
N ASN A 383 -21.93 11.52 -16.84
CA ASN A 383 -21.21 12.30 -15.85
C ASN A 383 -22.10 12.59 -14.63
N ASP A 384 -23.35 13.02 -14.85
CA ASP A 384 -24.27 13.36 -13.77
C ASP A 384 -25.73 13.34 -14.27
N ILE A 385 -26.67 13.40 -13.33
CA ILE A 385 -28.11 13.56 -13.58
C ILE A 385 -28.53 14.90 -12.98
N SER A 386 -29.29 15.70 -13.74
CA SER A 386 -29.76 17.01 -13.24
C SER A 386 -30.54 16.85 -11.93
N PRO A 387 -30.49 17.84 -11.02
CA PRO A 387 -31.17 17.75 -9.71
C PRO A 387 -32.68 17.47 -9.79
N ASP A 388 -33.33 17.87 -10.88
CA ASP A 388 -34.74 17.60 -11.14
C ASP A 388 -35.01 16.27 -11.84
N GLY A 389 -33.96 15.49 -12.16
CA GLY A 389 -34.08 14.20 -12.81
C GLY A 389 -34.47 14.21 -14.27
N LYS A 390 -34.47 15.38 -14.95
CA LYS A 390 -34.99 15.50 -16.34
C LYS A 390 -33.91 15.49 -17.41
N LYS A 391 -32.67 15.71 -17.05
CA LYS A 391 -31.55 15.74 -17.98
C LYS A 391 -30.40 14.87 -17.54
N LEU A 392 -29.69 14.32 -18.50
CA LEU A 392 -28.40 13.66 -18.28
C LEU A 392 -27.27 14.55 -18.77
N LEU A 393 -26.24 14.72 -17.94
CA LEU A 393 -24.97 15.28 -18.35
C LEU A 393 -24.07 14.16 -18.83
N CYS A 394 -23.67 14.21 -20.09
CA CYS A 394 -22.95 13.15 -20.75
C CYS A 394 -21.66 13.65 -21.38
N SER A 395 -20.69 12.74 -21.49
CA SER A 395 -19.50 12.97 -22.29
C SER A 395 -19.34 11.89 -23.36
N THR A 396 -18.69 12.28 -24.46
CA THR A 396 -18.24 11.35 -25.49
C THR A 396 -16.81 11.71 -25.88
N SER A 397 -16.06 10.75 -26.37
CA SER A 397 -14.70 10.96 -26.84
C SER A 397 -14.47 10.32 -28.20
N LYS A 398 -13.59 10.91 -28.98
CA LYS A 398 -13.10 10.33 -30.24
C LYS A 398 -11.58 10.41 -30.28
N PRO A 399 -10.90 9.34 -30.75
CA PRO A 399 -9.47 9.37 -30.96
C PRO A 399 -9.11 10.29 -32.13
N ASP A 400 -8.01 11.03 -32.00
CA ASP A 400 -7.36 11.76 -33.09
C ASP A 400 -5.83 11.59 -32.94
N ILE A 401 -5.32 10.47 -33.45
CA ILE A 401 -3.93 10.06 -33.27
C ILE A 401 -2.93 11.01 -33.96
N THR A 402 -3.40 11.89 -34.82
CA THR A 402 -2.57 12.87 -35.53
C THR A 402 -2.42 14.18 -34.79
N ARG A 403 -3.10 14.35 -33.67
CA ARG A 403 -3.14 15.57 -32.86
C ARG A 403 -2.82 15.24 -31.40
N CYS A 404 -1.97 16.07 -30.76
CA CYS A 404 -1.68 15.97 -29.34
C CYS A 404 -2.60 16.92 -28.53
N PRO A 405 -3.25 16.43 -27.46
CA PRO A 405 -3.44 15.05 -27.03
C PRO A 405 -4.27 14.22 -28.01
N PHE A 406 -4.09 12.90 -28.00
CA PHE A 406 -4.61 11.97 -29.03
C PHE A 406 -6.09 11.63 -28.91
N SER A 407 -6.84 12.33 -28.07
CA SER A 407 -8.28 12.17 -27.90
C SER A 407 -8.95 13.52 -27.66
N LEU A 408 -10.11 13.69 -28.25
CA LEU A 408 -10.95 14.87 -28.08
C LEU A 408 -12.24 14.45 -27.36
N SER A 409 -12.68 15.23 -26.39
CA SER A 409 -13.89 15.01 -25.60
C SER A 409 -14.92 16.08 -25.85
N SER A 410 -16.19 15.71 -25.82
CA SER A 410 -17.32 16.65 -25.85
C SER A 410 -18.22 16.43 -24.64
N LEU A 411 -18.72 17.51 -24.08
CA LEU A 411 -19.69 17.55 -22.99
C LEU A 411 -21.04 18.01 -23.53
N PHE A 412 -22.13 17.31 -23.21
CA PHE A 412 -23.46 17.62 -23.69
C PHE A 412 -24.54 17.18 -22.70
N GLU A 413 -25.72 17.80 -22.79
CA GLU A 413 -26.91 17.39 -22.06
C GLU A 413 -27.84 16.60 -22.97
N ILE A 414 -28.54 15.59 -22.42
CA ILE A 414 -29.67 14.88 -23.06
C ILE A 414 -30.92 15.21 -22.24
N ASP A 415 -31.93 15.80 -22.87
CA ASP A 415 -33.28 15.94 -22.29
C ASP A 415 -34.02 14.59 -22.37
N LEU A 416 -34.39 14.04 -21.21
CA LEU A 416 -35.01 12.71 -21.13
C LEU A 416 -36.44 12.65 -21.63
N THR A 417 -37.10 13.79 -21.86
CA THR A 417 -38.45 13.85 -22.42
C THR A 417 -38.43 13.83 -23.94
N THR A 418 -37.49 14.55 -24.55
CA THR A 418 -37.42 14.76 -26.00
C THR A 418 -36.34 13.94 -26.67
N LEU A 419 -35.37 13.40 -25.89
CA LEU A 419 -34.13 12.78 -26.32
C LEU A 419 -33.26 13.69 -27.22
N GLN A 420 -33.46 15.00 -27.10
CA GLN A 420 -32.61 15.97 -27.79
C GLN A 420 -31.33 16.24 -26.98
N ALA A 421 -30.21 16.38 -27.67
CA ALA A 421 -28.93 16.70 -27.08
C ALA A 421 -28.55 18.16 -27.32
N ASP A 422 -28.09 18.88 -26.28
CA ASP A 422 -27.45 20.20 -26.38
C ASP A 422 -25.98 20.08 -26.07
N THR A 423 -25.12 20.45 -27.02
CA THR A 423 -23.66 20.43 -26.84
C THR A 423 -23.22 21.65 -26.04
N LEU A 424 -22.60 21.37 -24.88
CA LEU A 424 -22.07 22.40 -23.98
C LEU A 424 -20.63 22.75 -24.32
N VAL A 425 -19.79 21.73 -24.56
CA VAL A 425 -18.40 21.88 -24.98
C VAL A 425 -18.11 20.91 -26.11
N ALA A 426 -17.63 21.42 -27.22
CA ALA A 426 -17.32 20.62 -28.40
C ALA A 426 -15.81 20.39 -28.52
N TRP A 427 -15.42 19.10 -28.47
CA TRP A 427 -14.09 18.60 -28.85
C TRP A 427 -12.90 19.31 -28.20
N ASP A 428 -12.94 19.49 -26.88
CA ASP A 428 -11.81 19.92 -26.06
C ASP A 428 -11.04 18.67 -25.57
N ALA A 429 -9.73 18.64 -25.82
CA ALA A 429 -8.88 17.48 -25.49
C ALA A 429 -8.59 17.35 -23.98
N TYR A 430 -8.91 18.35 -23.17
CA TYR A 430 -8.43 18.54 -21.82
C TYR A 430 -9.52 18.43 -20.75
N LEU A 431 -10.75 18.08 -21.14
CA LEU A 431 -11.86 17.89 -20.20
C LEU A 431 -11.70 16.62 -19.38
N GLY A 432 -12.02 16.72 -18.10
CA GLY A 432 -12.22 15.59 -17.18
C GLY A 432 -13.70 15.31 -16.92
N SER A 433 -14.08 15.15 -15.64
CA SER A 433 -15.46 14.92 -15.21
C SER A 433 -16.25 16.24 -15.09
N ALA A 434 -17.59 16.12 -15.09
CA ALA A 434 -18.47 17.26 -14.89
C ALA A 434 -19.66 16.87 -13.98
N SER A 435 -20.20 17.82 -13.21
CA SER A 435 -21.40 17.63 -12.40
C SER A 435 -22.21 18.91 -12.29
N TYR A 436 -23.52 18.77 -12.06
CA TYR A 436 -24.40 19.92 -11.85
C TYR A 436 -24.18 20.58 -10.50
N SER A 437 -24.36 21.90 -10.46
CA SER A 437 -24.64 22.61 -9.22
C SER A 437 -25.96 22.14 -8.62
N PRO A 438 -26.16 22.26 -7.31
CA PRO A 438 -27.40 21.83 -6.66
C PRO A 438 -28.68 22.48 -7.19
N ASP A 439 -28.59 23.68 -7.77
CA ASP A 439 -29.71 24.38 -8.39
C ASP A 439 -29.87 24.11 -9.91
N GLY A 440 -28.99 23.28 -10.48
CA GLY A 440 -29.00 22.89 -11.88
C GLY A 440 -28.66 24.00 -12.88
N LYS A 441 -28.09 25.13 -12.43
CA LYS A 441 -27.80 26.29 -13.31
C LYS A 441 -26.36 26.37 -13.75
N GLN A 442 -25.47 25.69 -13.06
CA GLN A 442 -24.03 25.69 -13.32
C GLN A 442 -23.52 24.26 -13.39
N LEU A 443 -22.37 24.09 -13.98
CA LEU A 443 -21.58 22.86 -13.90
C LEU A 443 -20.27 23.16 -13.19
N LEU A 444 -19.84 22.20 -12.38
CA LEU A 444 -18.45 22.05 -12.00
C LEU A 444 -17.79 21.09 -12.99
N VAL A 445 -16.79 21.56 -13.71
CA VAL A 445 -16.00 20.73 -14.64
C VAL A 445 -14.58 20.61 -14.10
N THR A 446 -14.07 19.40 -14.01
CA THR A 446 -12.64 19.20 -13.80
C THR A 446 -11.95 18.99 -15.14
N GLY A 447 -10.67 19.35 -15.22
CA GLY A 447 -9.89 19.17 -16.44
C GLY A 447 -8.45 19.61 -16.22
N SER A 448 -7.62 19.52 -17.24
CA SER A 448 -6.25 20.03 -17.16
C SER A 448 -6.22 21.56 -17.18
N PRO A 449 -5.09 22.19 -16.85
CA PRO A 449 -4.92 23.63 -16.99
C PRO A 449 -5.20 24.15 -18.41
N SER A 450 -5.01 23.27 -19.41
CA SER A 450 -5.18 23.61 -20.84
C SER A 450 -6.64 23.60 -21.31
N ALA A 451 -7.59 23.12 -20.50
CA ALA A 451 -9.01 23.09 -20.84
C ALA A 451 -9.57 24.50 -21.10
N PHE A 452 -10.63 24.57 -21.91
CA PHE A 452 -11.31 25.82 -22.27
C PHE A 452 -10.38 26.89 -22.86
N GLY A 453 -9.46 26.45 -23.73
CA GLY A 453 -8.47 27.34 -24.34
C GLY A 453 -7.36 27.80 -23.41
N GLY A 454 -7.14 27.11 -22.30
CA GLY A 454 -6.05 27.34 -21.36
C GLY A 454 -6.31 28.42 -20.33
N ILE A 455 -7.58 28.72 -20.02
CA ILE A 455 -7.93 29.73 -18.98
C ILE A 455 -7.48 29.34 -17.58
N GLY A 456 -7.22 28.03 -17.36
CA GLY A 456 -6.71 27.48 -16.09
C GLY A 456 -5.20 27.57 -15.92
N LYS A 457 -4.44 27.98 -16.93
CA LYS A 457 -2.96 27.97 -16.89
C LYS A 457 -2.39 29.04 -15.94
N ASN A 458 -1.45 28.58 -15.10
CA ASN A 458 -0.61 29.38 -14.22
C ASN A 458 0.76 28.71 -14.02
N CYS A 459 1.44 28.40 -15.14
CA CYS A 459 2.70 27.67 -15.13
C CYS A 459 3.95 28.55 -15.26
N GLY A 460 3.85 29.84 -14.90
CA GLY A 460 4.97 30.80 -14.89
C GLY A 460 5.56 30.97 -16.27
N GLU A 461 6.88 30.83 -16.38
CA GLU A 461 7.60 30.95 -17.66
C GLU A 461 7.54 29.67 -18.52
N HIS A 462 7.00 28.57 -18.02
CA HIS A 462 6.86 27.33 -18.77
C HIS A 462 5.77 27.45 -19.84
N PRO A 463 6.09 27.16 -21.13
CA PRO A 463 5.13 27.38 -22.22
C PRO A 463 3.98 26.38 -22.22
N ILE A 464 4.21 25.16 -21.65
CA ILE A 464 3.28 24.04 -21.67
C ILE A 464 3.01 23.61 -20.23
N ALA A 465 1.74 23.52 -19.87
CA ALA A 465 1.32 23.03 -18.57
C ALA A 465 1.51 21.49 -18.47
N ASN A 466 1.63 21.00 -17.25
CA ASN A 466 1.49 19.58 -16.99
C ASN A 466 -0.01 19.24 -16.96
N ASP A 467 -0.52 18.60 -18.00
CA ASP A 467 -1.95 18.32 -18.15
C ASP A 467 -2.47 17.21 -17.24
N PHE A 468 -1.62 16.58 -16.42
CA PHE A 468 -2.03 15.75 -15.27
C PHE A 468 -2.36 16.58 -14.01
N ASP A 469 -2.07 17.87 -13.99
CA ASP A 469 -2.36 18.78 -12.88
C ASP A 469 -3.82 19.27 -12.94
N THR A 470 -4.76 18.44 -12.44
CA THR A 470 -6.19 18.68 -12.59
C THR A 470 -6.66 19.95 -11.90
N GLN A 471 -7.40 20.75 -12.63
CA GLN A 471 -8.01 22.03 -12.24
C GLN A 471 -9.54 21.91 -12.20
N ALA A 472 -10.21 22.86 -11.54
CA ALA A 472 -11.65 22.98 -11.50
C ALA A 472 -12.15 24.28 -12.13
N PHE A 473 -13.27 24.14 -12.84
CA PHE A 473 -13.92 25.23 -13.57
C PHE A 473 -15.41 25.26 -13.26
N ILE A 474 -16.00 26.44 -13.14
CA ILE A 474 -17.45 26.62 -13.05
C ILE A 474 -17.95 27.16 -14.38
N MET A 475 -18.90 26.45 -15.01
CA MET A 475 -19.57 26.85 -16.23
C MET A 475 -21.02 27.27 -15.92
N ASP A 476 -21.42 28.46 -16.33
CA ASP A 476 -22.83 28.89 -16.32
C ASP A 476 -23.56 28.31 -17.53
N LEU A 477 -24.61 27.53 -17.30
CA LEU A 477 -25.31 26.83 -18.37
C LEU A 477 -26.09 27.71 -19.34
N ALA A 478 -26.59 28.85 -18.86
CA ALA A 478 -27.35 29.78 -19.70
C ALA A 478 -26.47 30.58 -20.66
N THR A 479 -25.29 30.97 -20.20
CA THR A 479 -24.37 31.83 -20.95
C THR A 479 -23.18 31.06 -21.54
N LYS A 480 -22.99 29.82 -21.12
CA LYS A 480 -21.82 28.97 -21.42
C LYS A 480 -20.46 29.64 -21.06
N LYS A 481 -20.47 30.66 -20.18
CA LYS A 481 -19.24 31.28 -19.66
C LYS A 481 -18.58 30.37 -18.63
N VAL A 482 -17.26 30.26 -18.72
CA VAL A 482 -16.44 29.42 -17.85
C VAL A 482 -15.49 30.26 -17.02
N GLN A 483 -15.37 29.94 -15.73
CA GLN A 483 -14.42 30.52 -14.79
C GLN A 483 -13.51 29.43 -14.24
N ALA A 484 -12.19 29.62 -14.33
CA ALA A 484 -11.23 28.77 -13.62
C ALA A 484 -11.20 29.16 -12.15
N ILE A 485 -11.54 28.26 -11.24
CA ILE A 485 -11.60 28.55 -9.80
C ILE A 485 -10.37 28.09 -9.03
N THR A 486 -9.56 27.21 -9.59
CA THR A 486 -8.33 26.67 -8.95
C THR A 486 -7.04 27.12 -9.59
N ARG A 487 -7.08 28.04 -10.57
CA ARG A 487 -5.90 28.52 -11.30
C ARG A 487 -4.73 28.95 -10.41
N ASP A 488 -5.04 29.64 -9.30
CA ASP A 488 -4.07 30.16 -8.33
C ASP A 488 -4.04 29.32 -7.03
N PHE A 489 -4.52 28.08 -7.11
CA PHE A 489 -4.57 27.12 -6.00
C PHE A 489 -3.58 25.98 -6.27
N ASN A 490 -2.58 25.82 -5.40
CA ASN A 490 -1.46 24.91 -5.64
C ASN A 490 -1.82 23.41 -5.63
N PRO A 491 -2.72 22.93 -4.73
CA PRO A 491 -3.10 21.51 -4.76
C PRO A 491 -3.84 21.12 -6.04
N THR A 492 -3.59 19.92 -6.53
CA THR A 492 -4.37 19.30 -7.60
C THR A 492 -5.69 18.80 -7.04
N VAL A 493 -6.81 18.99 -7.76
CA VAL A 493 -8.16 18.78 -7.23
C VAL A 493 -8.89 17.59 -7.87
N SER A 494 -9.74 16.95 -7.06
CA SER A 494 -10.78 16.01 -7.48
C SER A 494 -12.06 16.34 -6.74
N LEU A 495 -13.22 16.32 -7.44
CA LEU A 495 -14.49 16.63 -6.82
C LEU A 495 -14.92 15.53 -5.86
N VAL A 496 -15.29 15.93 -4.63
CA VAL A 496 -16.05 15.08 -3.71
C VAL A 496 -17.55 15.37 -3.85
N GLN A 497 -17.93 16.63 -3.66
CA GLN A 497 -19.33 17.00 -3.65
C GLN A 497 -19.52 18.53 -3.79
N TRP A 498 -20.53 18.96 -4.57
CA TRP A 498 -21.12 20.29 -4.44
C TRP A 498 -22.36 20.15 -3.55
N ASN A 499 -22.26 20.59 -2.30
CA ASN A 499 -23.31 20.31 -1.32
C ASN A 499 -24.54 21.22 -1.50
N ARG A 500 -25.73 20.60 -1.49
CA ARG A 500 -27.01 21.28 -1.78
C ARG A 500 -27.53 22.19 -0.66
N VAL A 501 -27.02 22.07 0.56
CA VAL A 501 -27.48 22.84 1.71
C VAL A 501 -26.62 24.07 1.96
N ASP A 502 -25.29 23.93 2.01
CA ASP A 502 -24.39 25.03 2.29
C ASP A 502 -23.87 25.71 1.01
N GLY A 503 -24.10 25.10 -0.16
CA GLY A 503 -23.66 25.61 -1.48
C GLY A 503 -22.15 25.62 -1.68
N CYS A 504 -21.39 24.96 -0.80
CA CYS A 504 -19.94 24.85 -0.91
C CYS A 504 -19.54 23.65 -1.76
N ILE A 505 -18.35 23.72 -2.34
CA ILE A 505 -17.74 22.65 -3.10
C ILE A 505 -16.65 22.03 -2.23
N TYR A 506 -16.68 20.70 -2.10
CA TYR A 506 -15.67 19.94 -1.34
C TYR A 506 -14.77 19.18 -2.31
N PHE A 507 -13.47 19.38 -2.18
CA PHE A 507 -12.45 18.74 -3.00
C PHE A 507 -11.60 17.81 -2.17
N ASP A 508 -11.33 16.63 -2.70
CA ASP A 508 -10.17 15.80 -2.36
C ASP A 508 -8.97 16.32 -3.14
N THR A 509 -7.87 16.57 -2.49
CA THR A 509 -6.72 17.21 -3.13
C THR A 509 -5.44 16.40 -2.93
N THR A 510 -4.58 16.39 -3.96
CA THR A 510 -3.16 16.13 -3.78
C THR A 510 -2.49 17.43 -3.39
N ASP A 511 -2.02 17.52 -2.15
CA ASP A 511 -1.45 18.72 -1.54
C ASP A 511 -0.02 18.41 -1.06
N GLY A 512 0.93 18.60 -1.94
CA GLY A 512 2.28 18.08 -1.76
C GLY A 512 2.30 16.55 -1.66
N ASP A 513 2.91 16.01 -0.62
CA ASP A 513 2.96 14.57 -0.32
C ASP A 513 1.78 14.08 0.54
N CYS A 514 0.79 14.95 0.80
CA CYS A 514 -0.43 14.69 1.57
C CYS A 514 -1.67 14.61 0.66
N ARG A 515 -2.78 14.15 1.25
CA ARG A 515 -4.11 14.26 0.65
C ARG A 515 -5.06 14.88 1.67
N HIS A 516 -5.53 16.09 1.36
CA HIS A 516 -6.39 16.88 2.23
C HIS A 516 -7.76 17.12 1.60
N ILE A 517 -8.73 17.45 2.45
CA ILE A 517 -10.05 17.87 1.99
C ILE A 517 -10.16 19.38 2.13
N TYR A 518 -10.48 20.05 1.02
CA TYR A 518 -10.70 21.48 0.99
C TYR A 518 -12.16 21.80 0.71
N ARG A 519 -12.66 22.82 1.39
CA ARG A 519 -13.96 23.43 1.14
C ARG A 519 -13.76 24.75 0.37
N TYR A 520 -14.34 24.83 -0.79
CA TYR A 520 -14.41 26.07 -1.58
C TYR A 520 -15.76 26.73 -1.39
N VAL A 521 -15.77 28.03 -1.13
CA VAL A 521 -16.97 28.86 -0.94
C VAL A 521 -17.20 29.72 -2.20
N PRO A 522 -18.12 29.35 -3.12
CA PRO A 522 -18.29 30.06 -4.40
C PRO A 522 -18.57 31.57 -4.27
N LYS A 523 -19.26 31.99 -3.21
CA LYS A 523 -19.60 33.40 -2.96
C LYS A 523 -18.39 34.27 -2.69
N THR A 524 -17.33 33.72 -2.09
CA THR A 524 -16.13 34.48 -1.70
C THR A 524 -14.90 34.14 -2.52
N GLY A 525 -14.93 33.00 -3.23
CA GLY A 525 -13.77 32.43 -3.92
C GLY A 525 -12.71 31.84 -2.97
N GLY A 526 -13.03 31.68 -1.68
CA GLY A 526 -12.06 31.21 -0.67
C GLY A 526 -11.99 29.70 -0.55
N PHE A 527 -10.78 29.18 -0.35
CA PHE A 527 -10.49 27.79 0.00
C PHE A 527 -10.19 27.66 1.50
N GLU A 528 -10.72 26.64 2.13
CA GLU A 528 -10.45 26.29 3.52
C GLU A 528 -10.11 24.81 3.61
N MET A 529 -8.92 24.47 4.09
CA MET A 529 -8.55 23.11 4.42
C MET A 529 -9.32 22.65 5.66
N LEU A 530 -9.96 21.50 5.61
CA LEU A 530 -10.57 20.90 6.79
C LEU A 530 -9.47 20.33 7.70
N PRO A 531 -9.44 20.69 9.01
CA PRO A 531 -8.44 20.20 9.96
C PRO A 531 -8.77 18.76 10.38
N LEU A 532 -8.46 17.81 9.52
CA LEU A 532 -8.62 16.39 9.77
C LEU A 532 -7.36 15.82 10.45
N GLU A 533 -7.48 14.68 11.12
CA GLU A 533 -6.41 14.11 11.97
C GLU A 533 -5.28 13.42 11.20
N GLU A 534 -5.52 13.01 9.94
CA GLU A 534 -4.58 12.20 9.18
C GLU A 534 -4.00 12.98 8.00
N ASP A 535 -2.73 12.73 7.66
CA ASP A 535 -2.04 13.38 6.55
C ASP A 535 -2.59 12.98 5.17
N VAL A 536 -3.13 11.77 5.05
CA VAL A 536 -3.61 11.22 3.79
C VAL A 536 -5.02 10.71 3.94
N ILE A 537 -5.98 11.47 3.45
CA ILE A 537 -7.39 11.09 3.44
C ILE A 537 -7.64 10.18 2.23
N THR A 538 -8.06 8.94 2.48
CA THR A 538 -8.30 7.94 1.44
C THR A 538 -9.77 7.79 1.07
N SER A 539 -10.67 8.21 1.94
CA SER A 539 -12.11 8.26 1.72
C SER A 539 -12.73 9.38 2.53
N PHE A 540 -13.56 10.20 1.92
CA PHE A 540 -14.31 11.25 2.60
C PHE A 540 -15.75 11.24 2.11
N THR A 541 -16.69 11.51 3.01
CA THR A 541 -18.13 11.62 2.71
C THR A 541 -18.74 12.71 3.56
N LEU A 542 -19.64 13.48 2.96
CA LEU A 542 -20.43 14.53 3.63
C LEU A 542 -21.90 14.23 3.42
N ALA A 543 -22.72 14.40 4.45
CA ALA A 543 -24.15 14.18 4.32
C ALA A 543 -24.80 15.25 3.42
N ASN A 544 -25.57 14.80 2.42
CA ASN A 544 -26.17 15.69 1.42
C ASN A 544 -27.11 16.75 2.04
N ASP A 545 -27.90 16.35 3.04
CA ASP A 545 -28.92 17.17 3.67
C ASP A 545 -28.49 17.79 5.00
N ASN A 546 -27.30 17.41 5.47
CA ASN A 546 -26.75 17.90 6.74
C ASN A 546 -25.23 18.07 6.67
N PRO A 547 -24.72 19.15 6.08
CA PRO A 547 -23.28 19.38 5.87
C PRO A 547 -22.47 19.55 7.17
N VAL A 548 -23.13 19.46 8.34
CA VAL A 548 -22.44 19.41 9.65
C VAL A 548 -21.86 18.00 9.89
N VAL A 549 -22.40 16.96 9.27
CA VAL A 549 -21.99 15.57 9.47
C VAL A 549 -21.15 15.09 8.30
N ALA A 550 -19.90 14.79 8.58
CA ALA A 550 -18.98 14.15 7.65
C ALA A 550 -18.35 12.90 8.29
N ALA A 551 -17.76 12.07 7.48
CA ALA A 551 -16.92 10.95 7.93
C ALA A 551 -15.76 10.76 6.95
N TYR A 552 -14.66 10.20 7.44
CA TYR A 552 -13.50 9.95 6.60
C TYR A 552 -12.67 8.75 7.08
N VAL A 553 -11.86 8.24 6.18
CA VAL A 553 -10.79 7.28 6.45
C VAL A 553 -9.48 7.92 6.06
N GLY A 554 -8.49 7.76 6.88
CA GLY A 554 -7.16 8.29 6.60
C GLY A 554 -6.04 7.43 7.15
N GLY A 555 -4.83 7.93 6.95
CA GLY A 555 -3.59 7.37 7.44
C GLY A 555 -2.41 8.27 7.10
N GLY A 556 -1.21 7.73 7.24
CA GLY A 556 0.03 8.45 6.99
C GLY A 556 1.25 7.55 7.16
N ASN A 557 2.36 8.13 7.55
CA ASN A 557 3.62 7.41 7.73
C ASN A 557 3.64 6.46 8.94
N THR A 558 2.67 6.59 9.87
CA THR A 558 2.62 5.82 11.12
C THR A 558 1.25 5.19 11.40
N SER A 559 0.26 5.46 10.54
CA SER A 559 -1.11 4.99 10.67
C SER A 559 -1.69 4.57 9.31
N THR A 560 -2.75 3.76 9.32
CA THR A 560 -3.44 3.35 8.10
C THR A 560 -4.85 2.86 8.38
N GLY A 561 -5.80 3.22 7.52
CA GLY A 561 -7.17 2.75 7.60
C GLY A 561 -7.87 3.11 8.91
N VAL A 562 -7.64 4.33 9.41
CA VAL A 562 -8.28 4.88 10.60
C VAL A 562 -9.55 5.61 10.17
N ALA A 563 -10.68 5.26 10.73
CA ALA A 563 -11.99 5.85 10.41
C ALA A 563 -12.45 6.83 11.50
N TYR A 564 -13.02 7.94 11.05
CA TYR A 564 -13.52 9.02 11.89
C TYR A 564 -14.89 9.50 11.43
N THR A 565 -15.69 10.01 12.36
CA THR A 565 -16.76 10.97 12.07
C THR A 565 -16.23 12.38 12.31
N TYR A 566 -16.75 13.37 11.56
CA TYR A 566 -16.30 14.75 11.65
C TYR A 566 -17.47 15.74 11.71
N ASP A 567 -17.45 16.62 12.70
CA ASP A 567 -18.38 17.73 12.82
C ASP A 567 -17.76 18.96 12.13
N THR A 568 -18.25 19.31 10.94
CA THR A 568 -17.68 20.39 10.13
C THR A 568 -17.86 21.77 10.76
N LYS A 569 -18.87 21.96 11.62
CA LYS A 569 -19.14 23.22 12.30
C LYS A 569 -18.21 23.42 13.50
N LYS A 570 -18.02 22.37 14.31
CA LYS A 570 -17.13 22.41 15.48
C LYS A 570 -15.67 22.17 15.09
N LYS A 571 -15.44 21.63 13.88
CA LYS A 571 -14.11 21.22 13.39
C LYS A 571 -13.46 20.16 14.29
N VAL A 572 -14.24 19.15 14.68
CA VAL A 572 -13.80 18.09 15.61
C VAL A 572 -13.99 16.74 14.96
N SER A 573 -12.92 15.96 14.91
CA SER A 573 -12.92 14.54 14.56
C SER A 573 -13.20 13.68 15.79
N THR A 574 -14.00 12.62 15.61
CA THR A 574 -14.25 11.60 16.63
C THR A 574 -13.83 10.26 16.05
N LEU A 575 -12.90 9.58 16.72
CA LEU A 575 -12.42 8.26 16.30
C LEU A 575 -13.59 7.26 16.27
N LEU A 576 -13.79 6.63 15.13
CA LEU A 576 -14.76 5.55 14.94
C LEU A 576 -14.10 4.18 15.05
N ALA A 577 -13.00 3.97 14.33
CA ALA A 577 -12.28 2.70 14.32
C ALA A 577 -10.80 2.90 13.95
N ASN A 578 -9.92 2.17 14.64
CA ASN A 578 -8.50 2.03 14.29
C ASN A 578 -8.09 0.54 14.40
N PRO A 579 -8.46 -0.28 13.41
CA PRO A 579 -8.24 -1.73 13.51
C PRO A 579 -6.77 -2.15 13.52
N MET A 580 -5.87 -1.32 12.95
CA MET A 580 -4.43 -1.59 12.95
C MET A 580 -3.73 -1.22 14.26
N LYS A 581 -4.36 -0.39 15.11
CA LYS A 581 -3.72 0.07 16.36
C LYS A 581 -3.17 -1.07 17.23
N PRO A 582 -3.89 -2.16 17.50
CA PRO A 582 -3.37 -3.25 18.34
C PRO A 582 -2.12 -3.93 17.76
N ILE A 583 -1.95 -3.90 16.43
CA ILE A 583 -0.76 -4.42 15.74
C ILE A 583 0.37 -3.40 15.80
N LEU A 584 0.09 -2.15 15.45
CA LEU A 584 1.10 -1.09 15.37
C LEU A 584 1.66 -0.69 16.74
N ASP A 585 0.86 -0.76 17.82
CA ASP A 585 1.33 -0.51 19.19
C ASP A 585 2.44 -1.48 19.63
N LYS A 586 2.51 -2.67 19.03
CA LYS A 586 3.53 -3.69 19.26
C LYS A 586 4.76 -3.54 18.37
N ILE A 587 4.73 -2.60 17.45
CA ILE A 587 5.79 -2.36 16.48
C ILE A 587 6.57 -1.11 16.91
N GLU A 588 7.87 -1.20 16.83
CA GLU A 588 8.76 -0.06 17.00
C GLU A 588 8.95 0.60 15.64
N LEU A 589 8.28 1.75 15.45
CA LEU A 589 8.39 2.55 14.24
C LEU A 589 9.56 3.53 14.31
N GLY A 590 10.12 3.83 13.15
CA GLY A 590 11.11 4.88 13.00
C GLY A 590 10.50 6.28 13.18
N GLN A 591 11.31 7.22 13.66
CA GLN A 591 10.89 8.61 13.82
C GLN A 591 10.85 9.30 12.45
N MET A 592 9.75 10.02 12.18
CA MET A 592 9.56 10.77 10.93
C MET A 592 9.81 12.26 11.18
N GLU A 593 10.61 12.88 10.31
CA GLU A 593 10.94 14.30 10.37
C GLU A 593 10.88 14.93 8.97
N GLU A 594 10.47 16.19 8.87
CA GLU A 594 10.57 16.94 7.63
C GLU A 594 12.01 17.46 7.47
N TRP A 595 12.53 17.35 6.26
CA TRP A 595 13.79 17.97 5.88
C TRP A 595 13.72 18.49 4.46
N ASN A 596 13.67 19.81 4.33
CA ASN A 596 13.55 20.55 3.09
C ASN A 596 14.88 21.23 2.76
N PHE A 597 15.10 21.52 1.47
CA PHE A 597 16.26 22.32 1.05
C PHE A 597 15.90 23.24 -0.11
N THR A 598 16.66 24.32 -0.25
CA THR A 598 16.58 25.20 -1.42
C THR A 598 17.58 24.70 -2.45
N ALA A 599 17.12 24.37 -3.66
CA ALA A 599 17.95 24.01 -4.79
C ALA A 599 18.76 25.20 -5.30
N SER A 600 19.80 24.96 -6.08
CA SER A 600 20.72 25.99 -6.59
C SER A 600 20.03 27.06 -7.43
N ASP A 601 18.86 26.77 -7.99
CA ASP A 601 18.03 27.71 -8.75
C ASP A 601 17.00 28.49 -7.89
N GLY A 602 17.03 28.29 -6.56
CA GLY A 602 16.13 28.95 -5.61
C GLY A 602 14.84 28.18 -5.32
N THR A 603 14.61 27.01 -5.96
CA THR A 603 13.41 26.21 -5.73
C THR A 603 13.46 25.53 -4.36
N GLU A 604 12.39 25.64 -3.59
CA GLU A 604 12.22 24.85 -2.36
C GLU A 604 11.80 23.43 -2.69
N ILE A 605 12.62 22.44 -2.30
CA ILE A 605 12.37 21.02 -2.46
C ILE A 605 12.01 20.42 -1.12
N LYS A 606 10.84 19.78 -1.06
CA LYS A 606 10.33 19.15 0.16
C LYS A 606 10.89 17.74 0.32
N GLY A 607 11.00 17.28 1.56
CA GLY A 607 11.39 15.93 1.85
C GLY A 607 11.03 15.49 3.27
N MET A 608 11.02 14.17 3.44
CA MET A 608 10.77 13.49 4.70
C MET A 608 11.93 12.57 5.04
N VAL A 609 12.31 12.51 6.29
CA VAL A 609 13.35 11.61 6.82
C VAL A 609 12.72 10.61 7.76
N CYS A 610 13.05 9.35 7.61
CA CYS A 610 12.74 8.31 8.57
C CYS A 610 14.02 7.82 9.23
N LEU A 611 14.15 8.04 10.52
CA LEU A 611 15.26 7.54 11.34
C LEU A 611 14.96 6.11 11.82
N PRO A 612 15.98 5.24 12.02
CA PRO A 612 15.79 3.92 12.61
C PRO A 612 15.04 3.97 13.94
N PRO A 613 14.25 2.95 14.31
CA PRO A 613 13.56 2.93 15.61
C PRO A 613 14.48 3.11 16.83
N SER A 614 15.67 2.52 16.80
CA SER A 614 16.67 2.64 17.87
C SER A 614 17.80 3.58 17.46
N PHE A 615 17.44 4.77 16.94
CA PHE A 615 18.40 5.75 16.43
C PHE A 615 19.34 6.25 17.52
N ASP A 616 20.65 6.25 17.22
CA ASP A 616 21.71 6.82 18.04
C ASP A 616 22.52 7.82 17.20
N PRO A 617 22.49 9.12 17.50
CA PRO A 617 23.18 10.15 16.70
C PRO A 617 24.72 9.98 16.66
N ASN A 618 25.29 9.16 17.54
CA ASN A 618 26.73 8.86 17.57
C ASN A 618 27.14 7.71 16.64
N LYS A 619 26.17 6.98 16.06
CA LYS A 619 26.41 5.90 15.12
C LYS A 619 26.36 6.40 13.68
N LYS A 620 26.96 5.65 12.77
CA LYS A 620 26.89 5.87 11.32
C LYS A 620 25.88 4.89 10.70
N TYR A 621 24.93 5.44 9.95
CA TYR A 621 23.89 4.68 9.28
C TYR A 621 24.03 4.74 7.76
N PRO A 622 23.71 3.65 7.03
CA PRO A 622 23.53 3.72 5.60
C PRO A 622 22.29 4.56 5.28
N LEU A 623 22.32 5.24 4.14
CA LEU A 623 21.20 6.06 3.65
C LEU A 623 20.51 5.39 2.46
N ILE A 624 19.18 5.41 2.45
CA ILE A 624 18.36 5.14 1.26
C ILE A 624 17.69 6.44 0.84
N VAL A 625 17.88 6.83 -0.43
CA VAL A 625 17.16 7.93 -1.06
C VAL A 625 16.04 7.35 -1.89
N TYR A 626 14.79 7.75 -1.58
CA TYR A 626 13.59 7.29 -2.26
C TYR A 626 12.84 8.45 -2.88
N TYR A 627 12.36 8.26 -4.09
CA TYR A 627 11.67 9.26 -4.90
C TYR A 627 10.78 8.57 -5.94
N TYR A 628 9.83 9.31 -6.48
CA TYR A 628 9.19 8.96 -7.74
C TYR A 628 9.80 9.76 -8.89
N GLY A 629 9.86 11.09 -8.76
CA GLY A 629 10.51 11.99 -9.72
C GLY A 629 9.73 12.17 -11.03
N GLY A 630 8.49 11.67 -11.10
CA GLY A 630 7.56 11.84 -12.21
C GLY A 630 6.44 12.84 -11.89
N THR A 631 5.28 12.64 -12.51
CA THR A 631 4.14 13.57 -12.41
C THR A 631 3.42 13.56 -11.07
N THR A 632 3.64 12.56 -10.22
CA THR A 632 2.98 12.46 -8.91
C THR A 632 3.99 12.51 -7.77
N PRO A 633 3.63 13.06 -6.61
CA PRO A 633 4.49 13.00 -5.43
C PRO A 633 4.58 11.57 -4.86
N THR A 634 5.60 11.34 -4.05
CA THR A 634 5.66 10.17 -3.18
C THR A 634 4.79 10.46 -1.96
N THR A 635 3.56 9.95 -1.99
CA THR A 635 2.57 10.18 -0.91
C THR A 635 2.99 9.49 0.38
N ARG A 636 2.75 10.13 1.51
CA ARG A 636 2.94 9.56 2.86
C ARG A 636 2.14 8.27 3.01
N GLY A 637 2.73 7.25 3.58
CA GLY A 637 2.00 6.00 3.80
C GLY A 637 2.87 4.87 4.31
N ILE A 638 2.25 4.04 5.16
CA ILE A 638 2.90 2.88 5.78
C ILE A 638 2.61 1.57 5.03
N THR A 639 1.69 1.57 4.06
CA THR A 639 1.25 0.37 3.34
C THR A 639 1.97 0.14 2.01
N SER A 640 2.77 1.09 1.55
CA SER A 640 3.57 0.93 0.34
C SER A 640 4.67 -0.12 0.55
N PRO A 641 4.97 -0.96 -0.46
CA PRO A 641 6.13 -1.86 -0.40
C PRO A 641 7.48 -1.10 -0.35
N TYR A 642 7.46 0.19 -0.62
CA TYR A 642 8.62 1.10 -0.54
C TYR A 642 8.49 2.11 0.60
N CYS A 643 7.61 1.88 1.58
CA CYS A 643 7.45 2.81 2.69
C CYS A 643 8.74 2.95 3.51
N ALA A 644 9.01 4.18 3.96
CA ALA A 644 10.25 4.49 4.68
C ALA A 644 10.42 3.64 5.94
N GLN A 645 9.34 3.31 6.66
CA GLN A 645 9.36 2.49 7.86
C GLN A 645 9.93 1.09 7.62
N LEU A 646 9.72 0.51 6.43
CA LEU A 646 10.22 -0.82 6.09
C LEU A 646 11.75 -0.87 6.07
N PHE A 647 12.39 0.17 5.53
CA PHE A 647 13.84 0.26 5.47
C PHE A 647 14.44 0.77 6.77
N ALA A 648 13.78 1.72 7.43
CA ALA A 648 14.21 2.22 8.74
C ALA A 648 14.22 1.10 9.79
N SER A 649 13.29 0.15 9.73
CA SER A 649 13.28 -1.04 10.58
C SER A 649 14.50 -1.96 10.38
N ARG A 650 15.30 -1.74 9.33
CA ARG A 650 16.55 -2.45 9.00
C ARG A 650 17.78 -1.59 9.24
N ASP A 651 17.66 -0.59 10.10
CA ASP A 651 18.73 0.35 10.49
C ASP A 651 19.26 1.21 9.34
N TYR A 652 18.42 1.52 8.33
CA TYR A 652 18.70 2.55 7.33
C TYR A 652 18.06 3.88 7.74
N VAL A 653 18.76 4.96 7.53
CA VAL A 653 18.14 6.28 7.41
C VAL A 653 17.50 6.35 6.04
N VAL A 654 16.26 6.81 5.94
CA VAL A 654 15.54 6.92 4.66
C VAL A 654 15.20 8.38 4.41
N TYR A 655 15.66 8.91 3.30
CA TYR A 655 15.31 10.26 2.83
C TYR A 655 14.39 10.15 1.63
N VAL A 656 13.13 10.55 1.81
CA VAL A 656 12.11 10.64 0.74
C VAL A 656 12.12 12.07 0.22
N ILE A 657 12.51 12.27 -1.04
CA ILE A 657 12.62 13.58 -1.68
C ILE A 657 11.50 13.79 -2.70
N GLN A 658 10.94 15.00 -2.74
CA GLN A 658 9.88 15.42 -3.66
C GLN A 658 10.44 16.41 -4.70
N PRO A 659 11.11 15.93 -5.74
CA PRO A 659 11.73 16.82 -6.73
C PRO A 659 10.67 17.47 -7.62
N SER A 660 11.04 18.54 -8.32
CA SER A 660 10.14 19.26 -9.21
C SER A 660 9.63 18.40 -10.38
N GLY A 661 8.43 18.74 -10.87
CA GLY A 661 7.69 18.00 -11.88
C GLY A 661 6.45 17.27 -11.33
N ALA A 662 6.35 17.08 -10.01
CA ALA A 662 5.17 16.49 -9.38
C ALA A 662 4.02 17.49 -9.24
N ILE A 663 2.77 17.00 -9.38
CA ILE A 663 1.54 17.76 -9.09
C ILE A 663 1.39 17.99 -7.58
N GLY A 664 0.52 18.92 -7.20
CA GLY A 664 0.23 19.22 -5.79
C GLY A 664 1.15 20.29 -5.17
N TYR A 665 2.11 20.83 -5.91
CA TYR A 665 3.02 21.90 -5.49
C TYR A 665 2.83 23.19 -6.31
N GLY A 666 1.76 23.26 -7.08
CA GLY A 666 1.45 24.34 -8.01
C GLY A 666 1.90 24.06 -9.44
N GLN A 667 1.24 24.74 -10.38
CA GLN A 667 1.40 24.47 -11.81
C GLN A 667 2.80 24.78 -12.36
N GLU A 668 3.48 25.79 -11.82
CA GLU A 668 4.87 26.08 -12.22
C GLU A 668 5.81 24.94 -11.88
N PHE A 669 5.65 24.36 -10.66
CA PHE A 669 6.44 23.22 -10.20
C PHE A 669 6.16 21.96 -11.04
N SER A 670 4.88 21.66 -11.31
CA SER A 670 4.48 20.49 -12.08
C SER A 670 4.84 20.60 -13.57
N ALA A 671 4.79 21.79 -14.16
CA ALA A 671 5.14 22.05 -15.57
C ALA A 671 6.61 21.72 -15.90
N ARG A 672 7.49 21.69 -14.91
CA ARG A 672 8.90 21.32 -15.07
C ARG A 672 9.12 19.86 -15.50
N HIS A 673 8.08 19.04 -15.45
CA HIS A 673 8.11 17.68 -15.96
C HIS A 673 8.05 17.60 -17.49
N VAL A 674 7.36 18.60 -18.11
CA VAL A 674 7.04 18.55 -19.54
C VAL A 674 8.28 18.81 -20.38
N ASN A 675 8.55 17.92 -21.35
CA ASN A 675 9.73 17.91 -22.23
C ASN A 675 11.08 17.86 -21.48
N ALA A 676 11.11 17.38 -20.24
CA ALA A 676 12.30 17.36 -19.41
C ALA A 676 12.85 15.95 -19.14
N TRP A 677 12.01 14.92 -19.14
CA TRP A 677 12.39 13.54 -18.87
C TRP A 677 13.51 13.41 -17.82
N GLY A 678 13.25 13.96 -16.63
CA GLY A 678 14.05 13.78 -15.44
C GLY A 678 15.36 14.55 -15.35
N GLU A 679 15.73 15.41 -16.30
CA GLU A 679 17.02 16.11 -16.28
C GLU A 679 17.20 16.95 -15.01
N ARG A 680 16.30 17.92 -14.79
CA ARG A 680 16.30 18.80 -13.62
C ARG A 680 16.03 18.02 -12.33
N THR A 681 15.07 17.10 -12.39
CA THR A 681 14.70 16.23 -11.27
C THR A 681 15.89 15.43 -10.74
N ALA A 682 16.72 14.88 -11.64
CA ALA A 682 17.94 14.18 -11.25
C ALA A 682 18.95 15.09 -10.56
N ASP A 683 19.12 16.33 -11.04
CA ASP A 683 20.05 17.30 -10.44
C ASP A 683 19.59 17.69 -9.03
N GLU A 684 18.29 17.92 -8.83
CA GLU A 684 17.70 18.19 -7.51
C GLU A 684 17.87 17.01 -6.53
N ILE A 685 17.70 15.77 -7.00
CA ILE A 685 17.90 14.58 -6.16
C ILE A 685 19.38 14.46 -5.74
N ILE A 686 20.31 14.68 -6.67
CA ILE A 686 21.75 14.65 -6.41
C ILE A 686 22.14 15.76 -5.42
N GLU A 687 21.68 16.99 -5.65
CA GLU A 687 21.96 18.14 -4.81
C GLU A 687 21.38 17.95 -3.40
N GLY A 688 20.11 17.54 -3.31
CA GLY A 688 19.43 17.29 -2.03
C GLY A 688 20.12 16.19 -1.22
N THR A 689 20.53 15.11 -1.89
CA THR A 689 21.27 14.03 -1.21
C THR A 689 22.62 14.52 -0.68
N LYS A 690 23.37 15.32 -1.42
CA LYS A 690 24.64 15.92 -0.96
C LYS A 690 24.44 16.83 0.23
N LYS A 691 23.45 17.74 0.16
CA LYS A 691 23.10 18.65 1.24
C LYS A 691 22.63 17.90 2.48
N PHE A 692 21.83 16.84 2.31
CA PHE A 692 21.39 16.00 3.41
C PHE A 692 22.57 15.33 4.14
N CYS A 693 23.50 14.71 3.41
CA CYS A 693 24.69 14.10 3.99
C CYS A 693 25.58 15.10 4.72
N ALA A 694 25.71 16.30 4.17
CA ALA A 694 26.50 17.37 4.81
C ALA A 694 25.87 17.88 6.12
N ALA A 695 24.53 17.95 6.18
CA ALA A 695 23.78 18.38 7.36
C ALA A 695 23.69 17.30 8.44
N HIS A 696 23.84 16.01 8.11
CA HIS A 696 23.60 14.89 9.00
C HIS A 696 24.84 14.00 9.19
N PRO A 697 25.69 14.32 10.16
CA PRO A 697 26.96 13.60 10.42
C PRO A 697 26.77 12.09 10.72
N PHE A 698 25.59 11.66 11.12
CA PHE A 698 25.27 10.24 11.35
C PHE A 698 25.09 9.44 10.06
N VAL A 699 25.03 10.07 8.88
CA VAL A 699 24.98 9.37 7.59
C VAL A 699 26.38 8.86 7.23
N ASN A 700 26.44 7.61 6.75
CA ASN A 700 27.64 7.08 6.13
C ASN A 700 27.60 7.41 4.62
N ASP A 701 28.32 8.44 4.22
CA ASP A 701 28.40 8.95 2.85
C ASP A 701 28.98 7.96 1.82
N LYS A 702 29.58 6.85 2.28
CA LYS A 702 30.06 5.74 1.44
C LYS A 702 29.02 4.62 1.27
N ARG A 703 27.88 4.72 1.94
CA ARG A 703 26.82 3.71 1.95
C ARG A 703 25.46 4.35 1.65
N ILE A 704 25.38 5.05 0.54
CA ILE A 704 24.16 5.67 0.05
C ILE A 704 23.59 4.79 -1.04
N GLY A 705 22.35 4.36 -0.89
CA GLY A 705 21.59 3.66 -1.92
C GLY A 705 20.44 4.52 -2.43
N CYS A 706 19.98 4.24 -3.64
CA CYS A 706 18.75 4.84 -4.16
C CYS A 706 17.85 3.78 -4.78
N LEU A 707 16.53 4.06 -4.76
CA LEU A 707 15.55 3.15 -5.32
C LEU A 707 14.31 3.88 -5.82
N GLY A 708 13.65 3.27 -6.79
CA GLY A 708 12.38 3.74 -7.30
C GLY A 708 11.71 2.70 -8.22
N ALA A 709 10.41 2.91 -8.46
CA ALA A 709 9.61 2.04 -9.31
C ALA A 709 8.96 2.85 -10.44
N SER A 710 8.72 2.20 -11.60
CA SER A 710 8.09 2.82 -12.77
C SER A 710 8.91 4.03 -13.24
N TYR A 711 8.35 5.23 -13.24
CA TYR A 711 9.13 6.45 -13.50
C TYR A 711 10.27 6.63 -12.48
N GLY A 712 10.07 6.27 -11.21
CA GLY A 712 11.14 6.21 -10.22
C GLY A 712 12.23 5.18 -10.56
N GLY A 713 11.85 4.10 -11.23
CA GLY A 713 12.80 3.13 -11.80
C GLY A 713 13.63 3.71 -12.96
N PHE A 714 12.97 4.46 -13.85
CA PHE A 714 13.66 5.28 -14.86
C PHE A 714 14.66 6.25 -14.20
N MET A 715 14.18 7.03 -13.23
CA MET A 715 15.02 7.99 -12.51
C MET A 715 16.21 7.32 -11.83
N THR A 716 16.00 6.14 -11.23
CA THR A 716 17.08 5.36 -10.61
C THR A 716 18.15 4.95 -11.62
N MET A 717 17.77 4.48 -12.81
CA MET A 717 18.71 4.16 -13.88
C MET A 717 19.42 5.41 -14.42
N TYR A 718 18.68 6.50 -14.62
CA TYR A 718 19.17 7.75 -15.17
C TYR A 718 20.17 8.44 -14.22
N LEU A 719 19.91 8.45 -12.93
CA LEU A 719 20.86 8.98 -11.92
C LEU A 719 22.24 8.34 -12.02
N GLN A 720 22.33 7.03 -12.30
CA GLN A 720 23.61 6.34 -12.41
C GLN A 720 24.42 6.78 -13.66
N THR A 721 23.78 7.41 -14.62
CA THR A 721 24.48 8.01 -15.77
C THR A 721 25.05 9.40 -15.45
N LYS A 722 24.61 10.03 -14.34
CA LYS A 722 24.98 11.39 -13.95
C LYS A 722 25.94 11.46 -12.75
N THR A 723 25.99 10.42 -11.91
CA THR A 723 26.79 10.44 -10.68
C THR A 723 27.20 9.05 -10.21
N ASP A 724 28.35 8.96 -9.60
CA ASP A 724 28.88 7.75 -8.93
C ASP A 724 28.70 7.82 -7.38
N MET A 725 27.87 8.73 -6.87
CA MET A 725 27.71 8.90 -5.42
C MET A 725 27.01 7.75 -4.73
N PHE A 726 26.22 6.96 -5.46
CA PHE A 726 25.47 5.83 -4.90
C PHE A 726 26.33 4.55 -4.85
N ALA A 727 26.33 3.90 -3.70
CA ALA A 727 27.01 2.61 -3.53
C ALA A 727 26.22 1.43 -4.13
N ALA A 728 24.89 1.58 -4.27
CA ALA A 728 24.01 0.64 -4.95
C ALA A 728 22.71 1.34 -5.39
N ALA A 729 22.09 0.80 -6.44
CA ALA A 729 20.82 1.32 -6.93
C ALA A 729 19.86 0.15 -7.25
N ALA A 730 18.55 0.36 -7.07
CA ALA A 730 17.53 -0.64 -7.38
C ALA A 730 16.38 -0.02 -8.16
N SER A 731 16.18 -0.50 -9.38
CA SER A 731 15.12 -0.07 -10.29
C SER A 731 14.07 -1.18 -10.43
N HIS A 732 12.81 -0.87 -10.09
CA HIS A 732 11.68 -1.77 -10.31
C HIS A 732 10.85 -1.26 -11.48
N ALA A 733 10.61 -2.13 -12.47
CA ALA A 733 9.79 -1.85 -13.66
C ALA A 733 10.13 -0.48 -14.29
N GLY A 734 11.44 -0.17 -14.38
CA GLY A 734 11.93 1.12 -14.84
C GLY A 734 12.13 1.18 -16.36
N ILE A 735 12.12 2.40 -16.88
CA ILE A 735 12.28 2.71 -18.30
C ILE A 735 13.77 3.00 -18.57
N SER A 736 14.43 2.20 -19.39
CA SER A 736 15.84 2.41 -19.77
C SER A 736 15.99 3.20 -21.07
N ASN A 737 14.97 3.15 -21.92
CA ASN A 737 14.95 3.76 -23.24
C ASN A 737 13.60 4.42 -23.51
N VAL A 738 13.60 5.74 -23.50
CA VAL A 738 12.37 6.54 -23.67
C VAL A 738 11.69 6.26 -25.02
N THR A 739 12.47 5.95 -26.08
CA THR A 739 11.93 5.64 -27.42
C THR A 739 11.17 4.31 -27.44
N SER A 740 11.74 3.23 -26.89
CA SER A 740 11.04 1.93 -26.86
C SER A 740 9.82 1.98 -25.94
N TYR A 741 9.90 2.63 -24.79
CA TYR A 741 8.75 2.83 -23.92
C TYR A 741 7.62 3.60 -24.64
N TRP A 742 7.94 4.68 -25.34
CA TRP A 742 6.97 5.44 -26.13
C TRP A 742 6.26 4.55 -27.16
N GLY A 743 6.99 3.70 -27.87
CA GLY A 743 6.46 2.91 -28.98
C GLY A 743 5.87 1.54 -28.60
N GLU A 744 6.37 0.89 -27.54
CA GLU A 744 6.01 -0.47 -27.16
C GLU A 744 5.03 -0.53 -25.98
N GLY A 745 5.11 0.34 -24.99
CA GLY A 745 4.20 0.38 -23.85
C GLY A 745 2.75 0.61 -24.31
N TYR A 746 1.78 -0.05 -23.65
CA TYR A 746 0.36 0.13 -24.00
C TYR A 746 -0.10 1.58 -23.88
N TRP A 747 0.44 2.28 -22.89
CA TRP A 747 0.15 3.69 -22.61
C TRP A 747 1.32 4.62 -22.87
N GLY A 748 2.47 4.09 -23.33
CA GLY A 748 3.68 4.89 -23.49
C GLY A 748 3.46 6.09 -24.40
N TYR A 749 2.81 5.91 -25.53
CA TYR A 749 2.53 6.99 -26.48
C TYR A 749 1.55 8.03 -25.91
N SER A 750 0.51 7.61 -25.17
CA SER A 750 -0.46 8.54 -24.58
C SER A 750 0.11 9.27 -23.36
N TYR A 751 0.93 8.60 -22.52
CA TYR A 751 1.66 9.26 -21.44
C TYR A 751 2.59 10.35 -21.99
N ASN A 752 3.32 10.06 -23.05
CA ASN A 752 4.22 11.01 -23.68
C ASN A 752 3.50 12.15 -24.38
N SER A 753 2.21 12.03 -24.70
CA SER A 753 1.43 13.17 -25.21
C SER A 753 1.34 14.32 -24.20
N VAL A 754 1.55 14.05 -22.91
CA VAL A 754 1.65 15.04 -21.85
C VAL A 754 3.12 15.25 -21.46
N ALA A 755 3.84 14.19 -21.06
CA ALA A 755 5.19 14.30 -20.52
C ALA A 755 6.23 14.79 -21.54
N ALA A 756 6.05 14.50 -22.81
CA ALA A 756 6.90 14.98 -23.91
C ALA A 756 6.18 15.98 -24.82
N ALA A 757 4.94 16.35 -24.49
CA ALA A 757 4.08 17.25 -25.28
C ALA A 757 4.17 16.96 -26.79
N ASP A 758 4.53 17.94 -27.62
CA ASP A 758 4.67 17.77 -29.09
C ASP A 758 6.04 17.22 -29.53
N SER A 759 6.81 16.63 -28.60
CA SER A 759 8.11 16.01 -28.90
C SER A 759 7.96 14.52 -29.22
N TYR A 760 8.63 14.12 -30.30
CA TYR A 760 8.65 12.75 -30.80
C TYR A 760 10.10 12.34 -31.16
N PRO A 761 10.40 11.03 -31.29
CA PRO A 761 11.74 10.58 -31.65
C PRO A 761 12.31 11.20 -32.94
N TRP A 762 11.43 11.61 -33.88
CA TRP A 762 11.83 12.18 -35.17
C TRP A 762 11.94 13.71 -35.22
N ASN A 763 11.33 14.45 -34.29
CA ASN A 763 11.42 15.93 -34.24
C ASN A 763 12.23 16.45 -33.06
N ASN A 764 12.41 15.66 -32.00
CA ASN A 764 13.24 16.00 -30.84
C ASN A 764 14.01 14.75 -30.35
N PRO A 765 14.92 14.18 -31.20
CA PRO A 765 15.63 12.92 -30.87
C PRO A 765 16.47 13.02 -29.60
N ASP A 766 16.95 14.22 -29.25
CA ASP A 766 17.75 14.43 -28.04
C ASP A 766 16.99 14.09 -26.77
N LEU A 767 15.71 14.48 -26.67
CA LEU A 767 14.85 14.13 -25.54
C LEU A 767 14.73 12.61 -25.34
N PHE A 768 14.69 11.85 -26.43
CA PHE A 768 14.49 10.40 -26.41
C PHE A 768 15.79 9.60 -26.23
N THR A 769 16.94 10.16 -26.55
CA THR A 769 18.23 9.46 -26.51
C THR A 769 19.12 9.91 -25.35
N LYS A 770 19.26 11.23 -25.12
CA LYS A 770 20.16 11.75 -24.07
C LYS A 770 19.67 11.46 -22.66
N HIS A 771 18.36 11.36 -22.46
CA HIS A 771 17.76 11.08 -21.15
C HIS A 771 17.59 9.58 -20.87
N GLY A 772 17.80 8.71 -21.87
CA GLY A 772 17.73 7.26 -21.70
C GLY A 772 18.99 6.67 -21.08
N ALA A 773 18.84 5.83 -20.05
CA ALA A 773 19.96 5.14 -19.41
C ALA A 773 20.68 4.18 -20.38
N LEU A 774 19.94 3.57 -21.32
CA LEU A 774 20.51 2.65 -22.31
C LEU A 774 21.58 3.32 -23.18
N PHE A 775 21.32 4.52 -23.71
CA PHE A 775 22.26 5.24 -24.58
C PHE A 775 23.46 5.82 -23.81
N ASN A 776 23.43 5.78 -22.48
CA ASN A 776 24.48 6.25 -21.58
C ASN A 776 24.97 5.12 -20.65
N ALA A 777 24.78 3.85 -21.03
CA ALA A 777 25.09 2.69 -20.19
C ALA A 777 26.59 2.58 -19.84
N ASP A 778 27.47 3.10 -20.71
CA ASP A 778 28.91 3.19 -20.50
C ASP A 778 29.29 4.06 -19.29
N LYS A 779 28.46 5.03 -18.92
CA LYS A 779 28.66 5.92 -17.77
C LYS A 779 28.26 5.28 -16.42
N ILE A 780 27.46 4.21 -16.43
CA ILE A 780 26.97 3.56 -15.22
C ILE A 780 28.08 2.74 -14.57
N ASN A 781 28.48 3.10 -13.36
CA ASN A 781 29.48 2.37 -12.55
C ASN A 781 28.88 1.77 -11.28
N THR A 782 27.79 2.32 -10.79
CA THR A 782 27.07 1.84 -9.60
C THR A 782 26.49 0.45 -9.82
N PRO A 783 26.66 -0.51 -8.89
CA PRO A 783 25.95 -1.79 -8.92
C PRO A 783 24.43 -1.58 -9.01
N LEU A 784 23.79 -2.14 -10.03
CA LEU A 784 22.38 -1.94 -10.34
C LEU A 784 21.60 -3.24 -10.24
N LEU A 785 20.53 -3.21 -9.44
CA LEU A 785 19.51 -4.24 -9.42
C LEU A 785 18.35 -3.82 -10.31
N LEU A 786 17.95 -4.68 -11.23
CA LEU A 786 16.73 -4.56 -12.03
C LEU A 786 15.72 -5.59 -11.53
N LEU A 787 14.49 -5.18 -11.28
CA LEU A 787 13.36 -6.03 -10.89
C LEU A 787 12.19 -5.76 -11.84
N HIS A 788 11.57 -6.81 -12.45
CA HIS A 788 10.49 -6.61 -13.43
C HIS A 788 9.54 -7.79 -13.51
N GLY A 789 8.24 -7.52 -13.63
CA GLY A 789 7.21 -8.52 -13.91
C GLY A 789 7.30 -9.01 -15.36
N THR A 790 7.13 -10.32 -15.59
CA THR A 790 7.30 -10.88 -16.94
C THR A 790 6.16 -10.54 -17.90
N VAL A 791 5.01 -10.10 -17.38
CA VAL A 791 3.82 -9.73 -18.18
C VAL A 791 3.43 -8.26 -17.99
N ASP A 792 4.40 -7.41 -17.69
CA ASP A 792 4.19 -5.96 -17.54
C ASP A 792 3.73 -5.34 -18.85
N THR A 793 2.51 -4.80 -18.86
CA THR A 793 1.88 -4.15 -20.02
C THR A 793 2.05 -2.63 -20.01
N ASN A 794 2.42 -2.05 -18.87
CA ASN A 794 2.67 -0.61 -18.76
C ASN A 794 4.10 -0.26 -19.18
N VAL A 795 5.08 -0.82 -18.47
CA VAL A 795 6.49 -0.70 -18.85
C VAL A 795 6.96 -2.09 -19.32
N PRO A 796 7.13 -2.32 -20.62
CA PRO A 796 7.51 -3.63 -21.11
C PRO A 796 8.81 -4.13 -20.50
N ILE A 797 8.88 -5.42 -20.16
CA ILE A 797 10.07 -6.05 -19.58
C ILE A 797 11.33 -5.85 -20.44
N GLY A 798 11.14 -5.59 -21.74
CA GLY A 798 12.19 -5.22 -22.68
C GLY A 798 13.06 -4.06 -22.20
N GLU A 799 12.50 -3.12 -21.44
CA GLU A 799 13.24 -2.00 -20.85
C GLU A 799 14.35 -2.46 -19.90
N SER A 800 14.08 -3.45 -19.04
CA SER A 800 15.11 -4.03 -18.18
C SER A 800 16.05 -4.95 -18.94
N ILE A 801 15.56 -5.74 -19.90
CA ILE A 801 16.37 -6.69 -20.70
C ILE A 801 17.47 -5.95 -21.48
N GLN A 802 17.13 -4.86 -22.18
CA GLN A 802 18.10 -4.14 -23.01
C GLN A 802 19.20 -3.49 -22.18
N LEU A 803 18.87 -2.87 -21.04
CA LEU A 803 19.88 -2.28 -20.16
C LEU A 803 20.74 -3.35 -19.48
N TYR A 804 20.13 -4.47 -19.03
CA TYR A 804 20.89 -5.61 -18.51
C TYR A 804 21.92 -6.12 -19.49
N ASN A 805 21.52 -6.34 -20.75
CA ASN A 805 22.43 -6.80 -21.80
C ASN A 805 23.56 -5.79 -22.05
N ALA A 806 23.24 -4.49 -22.14
CA ALA A 806 24.23 -3.43 -22.33
C ALA A 806 25.27 -3.42 -21.20
N LEU A 807 24.83 -3.46 -19.94
CA LEU A 807 25.73 -3.45 -18.79
C LEU A 807 26.57 -4.74 -18.69
N LYS A 808 26.01 -5.92 -19.05
CA LYS A 808 26.78 -7.17 -19.12
C LYS A 808 27.88 -7.12 -20.20
N ILE A 809 27.56 -6.60 -21.39
CA ILE A 809 28.54 -6.41 -22.48
C ILE A 809 29.65 -5.47 -22.04
N LEU A 810 29.32 -4.41 -21.31
CA LEU A 810 30.27 -3.43 -20.77
C LEU A 810 31.04 -3.94 -19.53
N GLY A 811 30.77 -5.15 -19.04
CA GLY A 811 31.39 -5.69 -17.83
C GLY A 811 31.02 -4.96 -16.55
N LYS A 812 29.86 -4.27 -16.53
CA LYS A 812 29.37 -3.51 -15.39
C LYS A 812 28.60 -4.41 -14.40
N PRO A 813 28.62 -4.08 -13.10
CA PRO A 813 27.93 -4.87 -12.07
C PRO A 813 26.41 -4.65 -12.19
N VAL A 814 25.70 -5.66 -12.68
CA VAL A 814 24.23 -5.65 -12.79
C VAL A 814 23.65 -7.01 -12.44
N GLU A 815 22.53 -6.97 -11.74
CA GLU A 815 21.69 -8.13 -11.46
C GLU A 815 20.28 -7.87 -12.00
N PHE A 816 19.65 -8.89 -12.60
CA PHE A 816 18.28 -8.78 -13.10
C PHE A 816 17.42 -9.91 -12.55
N ILE A 817 16.31 -9.53 -11.92
CA ILE A 817 15.33 -10.43 -11.33
C ILE A 817 14.02 -10.25 -12.07
N THR A 818 13.51 -11.33 -12.64
CA THR A 818 12.18 -11.39 -13.21
C THR A 818 11.20 -12.01 -12.23
N VAL A 819 9.98 -11.49 -12.18
CA VAL A 819 8.90 -12.04 -11.37
C VAL A 819 7.84 -12.62 -12.30
N ASP A 820 7.83 -13.95 -12.40
CA ASP A 820 7.01 -14.66 -13.38
C ASP A 820 5.51 -14.48 -13.15
N GLY A 821 4.78 -14.13 -14.23
CA GLY A 821 3.34 -13.88 -14.21
C GLY A 821 2.89 -12.59 -13.52
N GLU A 822 3.80 -11.77 -13.00
CA GLU A 822 3.46 -10.45 -12.46
C GLU A 822 3.47 -9.38 -13.55
N ASN A 823 2.52 -8.43 -13.40
CA ASN A 823 2.42 -7.23 -14.23
C ASN A 823 3.27 -6.10 -13.64
N HIS A 824 2.88 -4.85 -13.81
CA HIS A 824 3.59 -3.66 -13.34
C HIS A 824 3.79 -3.61 -11.82
N PHE A 825 2.90 -4.21 -11.05
CA PHE A 825 3.01 -4.38 -9.60
C PHE A 825 3.17 -5.86 -9.25
N VAL A 826 4.07 -6.16 -8.32
CA VAL A 826 4.21 -7.49 -7.73
C VAL A 826 3.17 -7.63 -6.62
N LEU A 827 2.03 -8.23 -6.95
CA LEU A 827 0.88 -8.35 -6.04
C LEU A 827 0.88 -9.64 -5.21
N ASP A 828 1.51 -10.70 -5.72
CA ASP A 828 1.62 -11.96 -4.98
C ASP A 828 2.71 -11.85 -3.90
N TYR A 829 2.28 -11.69 -2.65
CA TYR A 829 3.19 -11.59 -1.49
C TYR A 829 4.15 -12.79 -1.34
N ALA A 830 3.74 -13.98 -1.77
CA ALA A 830 4.58 -15.19 -1.66
C ALA A 830 5.83 -15.13 -2.55
N LYS A 831 5.77 -14.41 -3.68
CA LYS A 831 6.89 -14.32 -4.64
C LYS A 831 8.08 -13.54 -4.09
N PRO A 832 7.94 -12.33 -3.52
CA PRO A 832 9.03 -11.65 -2.83
C PRO A 832 9.63 -12.45 -1.67
N VAL A 833 8.80 -13.14 -0.88
CA VAL A 833 9.25 -13.96 0.25
C VAL A 833 10.06 -15.17 -0.24
N SER A 834 9.62 -15.84 -1.30
CA SER A 834 10.33 -17.00 -1.89
C SER A 834 11.73 -16.63 -2.40
N TYR A 835 11.90 -15.45 -2.95
CA TYR A 835 13.20 -14.97 -3.41
C TYR A 835 14.20 -14.77 -2.26
N THR A 836 13.75 -14.23 -1.13
CA THR A 836 14.58 -14.09 0.08
C THR A 836 15.11 -15.46 0.55
N HIS A 837 14.31 -16.51 0.37
CA HIS A 837 14.72 -17.89 0.69
C HIS A 837 15.71 -18.49 -0.32
N LEU A 838 15.56 -18.24 -1.62
CA LEU A 838 16.47 -18.71 -2.67
C LEU A 838 17.90 -18.17 -2.50
N ARG A 839 18.05 -16.88 -2.21
CA ARG A 839 19.35 -16.22 -2.01
C ARG A 839 20.13 -16.75 -0.79
N ALA A 840 19.45 -17.13 0.26
CA ALA A 840 20.12 -17.75 1.41
C ALA A 840 20.73 -19.14 1.06
N HIS A 841 20.27 -19.78 0.00
CA HIS A 841 20.87 -21.05 -0.53
C HIS A 841 22.01 -20.78 -1.50
N GLU A 842 21.95 -19.75 -2.34
CA GLU A 842 22.99 -19.49 -3.37
C GLU A 842 24.28 -18.92 -2.79
N THR A 843 24.19 -18.13 -1.71
CA THR A 843 25.40 -17.65 -0.98
C THR A 843 26.23 -18.79 -0.38
N LYS A 844 25.67 -19.97 -0.20
CA LYS A 844 26.40 -21.18 0.24
C LYS A 844 27.13 -21.91 -0.89
N ALA A 845 26.70 -21.73 -2.16
CA ALA A 845 27.30 -22.40 -3.30
C ALA A 845 28.46 -21.60 -3.92
N ASN A 846 28.58 -20.29 -3.61
CA ASN A 846 29.59 -19.39 -4.15
C ASN A 846 30.60 -18.87 -3.11
N LEU A 847 30.60 -19.43 -1.90
CA LEU A 847 31.62 -19.29 -0.85
C LEU A 847 32.27 -20.64 -0.60
#